data_3d6737b578c41d7303d79bf9f6c6366f
#
_entry.id   3d6737b578c41d7303d79bf9f6c6366f
#
_cell.length_a   1.000
_cell.length_b   1.000
_cell.length_c   1.000
_cell.angle_alpha   90.00
_cell.angle_beta   90.00
_cell.angle_gamma   90.00
#
_symmetry.space_group_name_H-M   'P 1'
#
loop_
_entity.id
_entity.type
_entity.pdbx_description
1 polymer ?
#
loop_
_entity_poly.entity_id
_entity_poly.type
_entity_poly.pdbx_seq_one_letter_code
_entity_poly.pdbx_strand_id
1 'polypeptide(L)'
;MEDRVLDWAVYEKTAREMVAEGLVLLKNDHKALPLKQGETVSVFGRMQNHYYKSGTGSGGMVNVAKVVGILDALNECKDVNVNQKLAETYAAWDKEHPVELGLGWGQEPWSQAEMPVTEKIVQEAAGESDSAIVIIARTAGEDKDNTLEKGAFMLTDIETDMLRLVRENFQKMVVLLNVGGLIDMSFLDTISPDACMYVWQGGMVGGYGVVDVLVGDVSPSGKLTDTIAYDIKDYPAYDNFGGEERNFYAEDIYVGYRYFETFAKDKVRYPFGYGLSYTDFKIGVKHASLDFEKGVANICVKVTNTGKRLGKEVVQVYGEMPQGRLGKPSRVLIDFAKTKELVPGLSDELKFEIPLDRMASFDDSGATGHRNCYVLEAGDYTIHVGNSIRNTTECLFFELAETVELQKLQEALAPYEKFDRMKPFCDENGRMLIEYEETPLVTVDMYDRREQELPEEIPVTGDKGITLLDVKEGRASMDEFIAQFDDEDLACFVRGEGMGSSLVTAGTASAFAGVSSNLIAHKIPSVCCDDGPSGMRLDSGMKAFSLPNGTLCGCSFNKELNTRLYALLGLEMTANKVEVLLGPGMNIHRHPLNGRNFEYFSEDPYLTGSIATAQLEGLKSGGVSGTIKHFCGNNQEYHRHTMDSVISQRALREVYLKGFEIAVKSGYADSVMTTYGLVNGLYTAGSYDLNTTILRNEWGFTGVVMTDWWASINRRGMEPDANDFATMIQAQNDMYMCCPDGSKNMGGDNVLEALQDGRILRAELQRIAKNVCSFAMDTNAFKRLVGEPVNIEIINRPKQADDFSIDDVEYINVDRDILIDLTEKASTADTNYVIALDVEHPGEYEVSLRGSSTLEKLAQLPCTLFFNGFPVSNFTFNGTDGKDVVIRKEVKFYGRFNVLRLYVKSNGLDLKDIKFRFEKEF
;
A
#
# COMPACT_ATOMS: atom_id res chain seq x y z
N MET A 1 -3.74 -26.75 -21.38
CA MET A 1 -3.73 -25.55 -20.53
C MET A 1 -5.13 -24.95 -20.59
N GLU A 2 -5.80 -24.80 -19.48
CA GLU A 2 -7.08 -24.08 -19.47
C GLU A 2 -6.78 -22.63 -19.90
N ASP A 3 -7.55 -22.13 -20.88
CA ASP A 3 -7.47 -20.74 -21.30
C ASP A 3 -7.86 -19.86 -20.09
N ARG A 4 -6.90 -19.08 -19.57
CA ARG A 4 -7.14 -18.18 -18.48
C ARG A 4 -7.89 -16.96 -19.00
N VAL A 5 -9.00 -16.60 -18.40
CA VAL A 5 -9.89 -15.52 -18.83
C VAL A 5 -9.93 -14.43 -17.76
N LEU A 6 -9.62 -13.20 -18.14
CA LEU A 6 -9.88 -12.00 -17.37
C LEU A 6 -11.21 -11.37 -17.82
N ASP A 7 -12.25 -11.58 -17.03
CA ASP A 7 -13.56 -10.95 -17.27
C ASP A 7 -13.67 -9.64 -16.48
N TRP A 8 -13.67 -8.50 -17.16
CA TRP A 8 -13.79 -7.19 -16.54
C TRP A 8 -15.12 -6.98 -15.80
N ALA A 9 -16.20 -7.62 -16.24
CA ALA A 9 -17.47 -7.54 -15.52
C ALA A 9 -17.39 -8.25 -14.17
N VAL A 10 -16.70 -9.38 -14.11
CA VAL A 10 -16.43 -10.09 -12.85
C VAL A 10 -15.47 -9.25 -11.97
N TYR A 11 -14.48 -8.60 -12.57
CA TYR A 11 -13.52 -7.74 -11.85
C TYR A 11 -14.23 -6.54 -11.21
N GLU A 12 -15.02 -5.78 -11.97
CA GLU A 12 -15.84 -4.67 -11.47
C GLU A 12 -16.80 -5.14 -10.36
N LYS A 13 -17.46 -6.30 -10.54
CA LYS A 13 -18.35 -6.87 -9.53
C LYS A 13 -17.62 -7.22 -8.24
N THR A 14 -16.44 -7.85 -8.34
CA THR A 14 -15.64 -8.25 -7.17
C THR A 14 -15.11 -7.01 -6.42
N ALA A 15 -14.64 -5.99 -7.14
CA ALA A 15 -14.22 -4.72 -6.54
C ALA A 15 -15.40 -4.00 -5.86
N ARG A 16 -16.58 -3.96 -6.49
CA ARG A 16 -17.81 -3.42 -5.90
C ARG A 16 -18.21 -4.15 -4.61
N GLU A 17 -18.12 -5.50 -4.59
CA GLU A 17 -18.33 -6.31 -3.38
C GLU A 17 -17.31 -5.95 -2.28
N MET A 18 -16.03 -5.81 -2.64
CA MET A 18 -14.98 -5.40 -1.70
C MET A 18 -15.27 -4.03 -1.08
N VAL A 19 -15.70 -3.06 -1.88
CA VAL A 19 -16.09 -1.75 -1.37
C VAL A 19 -17.24 -1.90 -0.38
N ALA A 20 -18.33 -2.53 -0.77
CA ALA A 20 -19.51 -2.69 0.10
C ALA A 20 -19.19 -3.39 1.43
N GLU A 21 -18.26 -4.38 1.43
CA GLU A 21 -17.84 -5.10 2.63
C GLU A 21 -16.79 -4.36 3.49
N GLY A 22 -16.06 -3.40 2.91
CA GLY A 22 -15.06 -2.60 3.61
C GLY A 22 -15.57 -1.27 4.16
N LEU A 23 -16.81 -0.85 3.80
CA LEU A 23 -17.41 0.35 4.37
C LEU A 23 -17.72 0.16 5.85
N VAL A 24 -17.40 1.16 6.68
CA VAL A 24 -17.62 1.08 8.13
C VAL A 24 -18.68 2.06 8.56
N LEU A 25 -19.86 1.55 8.91
CA LEU A 25 -20.97 2.34 9.46
C LEU A 25 -20.71 2.60 10.95
N LEU A 26 -20.42 3.86 11.30
CA LEU A 26 -20.10 4.24 12.67
C LEU A 26 -21.33 4.64 13.49
N LYS A 27 -22.30 5.28 12.84
CA LYS A 27 -23.49 5.80 13.46
C LYS A 27 -24.69 5.62 12.54
N ASN A 28 -25.85 5.23 13.08
CA ASN A 28 -27.10 5.07 12.34
C ASN A 28 -28.32 5.26 13.26
N ASP A 29 -28.52 6.50 13.73
CA ASP A 29 -29.61 6.84 14.62
C ASP A 29 -30.95 6.80 13.88
N HIS A 30 -31.98 6.38 14.57
CA HIS A 30 -33.36 6.30 14.05
C HIS A 30 -33.49 5.50 12.74
N LYS A 31 -32.48 4.65 12.41
CA LYS A 31 -32.42 3.92 11.14
C LYS A 31 -32.46 4.87 9.94
N ALA A 32 -31.63 5.91 10.00
CA ALA A 32 -31.46 6.85 8.91
C ALA A 32 -31.03 6.17 7.61
N LEU A 33 -30.20 5.14 7.73
CA LEU A 33 -29.86 4.23 6.65
C LEU A 33 -30.45 2.85 6.89
N PRO A 34 -30.78 2.08 5.83
CA PRO A 34 -30.70 2.47 4.43
C PRO A 34 -31.74 3.51 4.02
N LEU A 35 -31.46 4.20 2.92
CA LEU A 35 -32.39 5.13 2.27
C LEU A 35 -33.66 4.39 1.86
N LYS A 36 -34.78 5.08 1.85
CA LYS A 36 -36.06 4.48 1.45
C LYS A 36 -36.20 4.51 -0.07
N GLN A 37 -36.87 3.54 -0.61
CA GLN A 37 -37.21 3.53 -2.04
C GLN A 37 -38.05 4.78 -2.41
N GLY A 38 -37.59 5.45 -3.48
CA GLY A 38 -38.16 6.69 -3.98
C GLY A 38 -37.79 7.95 -3.20
N GLU A 39 -36.93 7.85 -2.18
CA GLU A 39 -36.39 8.99 -1.40
C GLU A 39 -35.59 9.91 -2.32
N THR A 40 -35.79 11.22 -2.20
CA THR A 40 -34.99 12.23 -2.90
C THR A 40 -33.87 12.72 -1.98
N VAL A 41 -32.64 12.69 -2.46
CA VAL A 41 -31.44 13.10 -1.71
C VAL A 41 -30.80 14.33 -2.31
N SER A 42 -30.39 15.27 -1.48
CA SER A 42 -29.49 16.36 -1.82
C SER A 42 -28.08 16.01 -1.43
N VAL A 43 -27.15 16.02 -2.39
CA VAL A 43 -25.73 15.71 -2.14
C VAL A 43 -24.92 17.00 -2.01
N PHE A 44 -24.26 17.19 -0.88
CA PHE A 44 -23.39 18.32 -0.55
C PHE A 44 -21.92 17.87 -0.51
N GLY A 45 -21.02 18.82 -0.75
CA GLY A 45 -19.58 18.60 -0.84
C GLY A 45 -19.11 18.49 -2.29
N ARG A 46 -18.13 19.35 -2.68
CA ARG A 46 -17.64 19.41 -4.06
C ARG A 46 -17.10 18.09 -4.58
N MET A 47 -16.59 17.26 -3.66
CA MET A 47 -16.01 15.96 -4.04
C MET A 47 -17.04 14.92 -4.47
N GLN A 48 -18.34 15.26 -4.49
CA GLN A 48 -19.36 14.50 -5.21
C GLN A 48 -19.05 14.40 -6.71
N ASN A 49 -18.41 15.44 -7.30
CA ASN A 49 -18.02 15.50 -8.72
C ASN A 49 -16.58 14.96 -8.97
N HIS A 50 -15.77 14.81 -7.93
CA HIS A 50 -14.34 14.48 -8.02
C HIS A 50 -13.96 13.40 -7.02
N TYR A 51 -14.60 12.24 -7.12
CA TYR A 51 -14.41 11.13 -6.19
C TYR A 51 -12.93 10.74 -6.04
N TYR A 52 -12.41 10.77 -4.81
CA TYR A 52 -11.10 10.22 -4.51
C TYR A 52 -11.14 8.69 -4.57
N LYS A 53 -10.71 8.14 -5.71
CA LYS A 53 -10.63 6.70 -5.93
C LYS A 53 -9.49 6.04 -5.17
N SER A 54 -8.39 6.77 -4.95
CA SER A 54 -7.17 6.32 -4.28
C SER A 54 -6.36 7.52 -3.80
N GLY A 55 -5.30 7.28 -3.03
CA GLY A 55 -4.29 8.28 -2.69
C GLY A 55 -3.35 8.60 -3.84
N THR A 56 -2.39 9.49 -3.59
CA THR A 56 -1.33 9.88 -4.52
C THR A 56 -0.05 9.07 -4.26
N GLY A 57 0.89 9.09 -5.20
CA GLY A 57 2.14 8.35 -5.10
C GLY A 57 2.09 6.94 -5.69
N SER A 58 3.10 6.13 -5.38
CA SER A 58 3.27 4.77 -5.91
C SER A 58 2.09 3.85 -5.58
N GLY A 59 1.46 4.07 -4.42
CA GLY A 59 0.33 3.27 -3.95
C GLY A 59 -1.01 3.52 -4.64
N GLY A 60 -1.17 4.58 -5.46
CA GLY A 60 -2.50 4.98 -5.88
C GLY A 60 -2.70 5.59 -7.26
N MET A 61 -1.66 5.97 -7.99
CA MET A 61 -1.74 6.72 -9.25
C MET A 61 -2.02 5.84 -10.48
N VAL A 62 -3.07 5.02 -10.43
CA VAL A 62 -3.49 4.15 -11.54
C VAL A 62 -4.21 4.96 -12.62
N ASN A 63 -3.79 4.81 -13.87
CA ASN A 63 -4.51 5.36 -15.03
C ASN A 63 -5.74 4.50 -15.34
N VAL A 64 -6.92 5.08 -15.24
CA VAL A 64 -8.17 4.32 -15.36
C VAL A 64 -9.00 4.76 -16.57
N ALA A 65 -9.80 3.84 -17.08
CA ALA A 65 -10.71 4.09 -18.17
C ALA A 65 -11.89 4.98 -17.75
N LYS A 66 -12.36 4.82 -16.52
CA LYS A 66 -13.47 5.58 -15.92
C LYS A 66 -13.29 5.65 -14.40
N VAL A 67 -13.91 6.62 -13.79
CA VAL A 67 -14.15 6.66 -12.35
C VAL A 67 -15.65 6.79 -12.14
N VAL A 68 -16.22 5.91 -11.33
CA VAL A 68 -17.61 5.99 -10.91
C VAL A 68 -17.63 6.46 -9.47
N GLY A 69 -17.95 7.75 -9.30
CA GLY A 69 -18.09 8.38 -7.99
C GLY A 69 -19.45 8.09 -7.35
N ILE A 70 -19.64 8.62 -6.13
CA ILE A 70 -20.87 8.41 -5.38
C ILE A 70 -22.07 9.05 -6.09
N LEU A 71 -21.90 10.28 -6.59
CA LEU A 71 -22.98 10.98 -7.31
C LEU A 71 -23.36 10.26 -8.62
N ASP A 72 -22.37 9.76 -9.36
CA ASP A 72 -22.59 9.01 -10.59
C ASP A 72 -23.43 7.76 -10.31
N ALA A 73 -23.03 6.99 -9.30
CA ALA A 73 -23.74 5.77 -8.89
C ALA A 73 -25.14 6.05 -8.35
N LEU A 74 -25.35 7.17 -7.62
CA LEU A 74 -26.68 7.61 -7.18
C LEU A 74 -27.59 7.98 -8.36
N ASN A 75 -27.04 8.65 -9.39
CA ASN A 75 -27.79 9.00 -10.60
C ASN A 75 -28.20 7.79 -11.45
N GLU A 76 -27.41 6.72 -11.42
CA GLU A 76 -27.73 5.45 -12.09
C GLU A 76 -28.69 4.57 -11.27
N CYS A 77 -28.77 4.80 -9.95
CA CYS A 77 -29.61 4.04 -9.05
C CYS A 77 -31.10 4.37 -9.27
N LYS A 78 -31.95 3.33 -9.33
CA LYS A 78 -33.41 3.47 -9.55
C LYS A 78 -34.19 3.58 -8.26
N ASP A 79 -33.59 3.31 -7.12
CA ASP A 79 -34.26 3.27 -5.83
C ASP A 79 -34.31 4.61 -5.13
N VAL A 80 -33.49 5.57 -5.56
CA VAL A 80 -33.45 6.93 -5.01
C VAL A 80 -33.44 7.97 -6.12
N ASN A 81 -33.81 9.20 -5.80
CA ASN A 81 -33.74 10.34 -6.70
C ASN A 81 -32.67 11.31 -6.19
N VAL A 82 -31.94 11.94 -7.11
CA VAL A 82 -30.96 12.99 -6.78
C VAL A 82 -31.54 14.36 -7.10
N ASN A 83 -31.35 15.32 -6.18
CA ASN A 83 -31.65 16.72 -6.43
C ASN A 83 -30.69 17.29 -7.49
N GLN A 84 -31.12 17.28 -8.76
CA GLN A 84 -30.31 17.70 -9.89
C GLN A 84 -29.97 19.19 -9.86
N LYS A 85 -30.83 20.05 -9.33
CA LYS A 85 -30.59 21.50 -9.23
C LYS A 85 -29.37 21.81 -8.33
N LEU A 86 -29.24 21.11 -7.21
CA LEU A 86 -28.08 21.23 -6.36
C LEU A 86 -26.82 20.69 -7.03
N ALA A 87 -26.92 19.52 -7.67
CA ALA A 87 -25.80 18.92 -8.43
C ALA A 87 -25.31 19.86 -9.56
N GLU A 88 -26.21 20.47 -10.32
CA GLU A 88 -25.89 21.47 -11.33
C GLU A 88 -25.21 22.72 -10.74
N THR A 89 -25.63 23.15 -9.53
CA THR A 89 -25.01 24.28 -8.82
C THR A 89 -23.55 23.98 -8.50
N TYR A 90 -23.25 22.79 -7.96
CA TYR A 90 -21.87 22.34 -7.71
C TYR A 90 -21.05 22.20 -8.99
N ALA A 91 -21.63 21.62 -10.05
CA ALA A 91 -20.98 21.48 -11.34
C ALA A 91 -20.66 22.82 -12.02
N ALA A 92 -21.52 23.83 -11.84
CA ALA A 92 -21.27 25.18 -12.34
C ALA A 92 -20.13 25.86 -11.57
N TRP A 93 -20.11 25.71 -10.25
CA TRP A 93 -19.06 26.26 -9.40
C TRP A 93 -17.69 25.63 -9.68
N ASP A 94 -17.62 24.30 -9.90
CA ASP A 94 -16.40 23.57 -10.22
C ASP A 94 -15.74 24.06 -11.52
N LYS A 95 -16.52 24.48 -12.51
CA LYS A 95 -15.98 25.03 -13.77
C LYS A 95 -15.20 26.33 -13.55
N GLU A 96 -15.61 27.12 -12.55
CA GLU A 96 -14.93 28.37 -12.17
C GLU A 96 -13.79 28.14 -11.18
N HIS A 97 -13.78 26.99 -10.49
CA HIS A 97 -12.85 26.62 -9.44
C HIS A 97 -12.28 25.20 -9.72
N PRO A 98 -11.42 25.02 -10.72
CA PRO A 98 -10.87 23.70 -11.05
C PRO A 98 -10.11 23.09 -9.87
N VAL A 99 -10.13 21.75 -9.79
CA VAL A 99 -9.36 21.03 -8.77
C VAL A 99 -7.84 21.24 -8.96
N GLU A 100 -7.13 21.32 -7.85
CA GLU A 100 -5.69 21.45 -7.81
C GLU A 100 -5.06 20.05 -7.76
N LEU A 101 -4.26 19.72 -8.78
CA LEU A 101 -3.55 18.43 -8.85
C LEU A 101 -2.14 18.51 -8.23
N GLY A 102 -1.65 19.73 -7.93
CA GLY A 102 -0.25 19.95 -7.58
C GLY A 102 0.70 19.80 -8.78
N LEU A 103 1.94 20.20 -8.61
CA LEU A 103 3.03 19.95 -9.56
C LEU A 103 4.12 19.16 -8.84
N GLY A 104 4.45 17.98 -9.37
CA GLY A 104 5.42 17.07 -8.79
C GLY A 104 4.79 15.92 -8.00
N TRP A 105 5.65 15.09 -7.43
CA TRP A 105 5.27 13.88 -6.71
C TRP A 105 4.55 14.21 -5.40
N GLY A 106 3.38 13.62 -5.17
CA GLY A 106 2.64 13.78 -3.91
C GLY A 106 2.12 15.19 -3.58
N GLN A 107 2.16 16.15 -4.52
CA GLN A 107 1.89 17.57 -4.26
C GLN A 107 0.40 17.97 -4.30
N GLU A 108 -0.51 17.05 -4.56
CA GLU A 108 -1.95 17.33 -4.45
C GLU A 108 -2.31 17.77 -3.02
N PRO A 109 -3.10 18.87 -2.81
CA PRO A 109 -3.49 19.30 -1.47
C PRO A 109 -4.37 18.25 -0.78
N TRP A 110 -4.30 18.16 0.56
CA TRP A 110 -5.07 17.19 1.35
C TRP A 110 -6.57 17.25 1.11
N SER A 111 -7.11 18.47 0.93
CA SER A 111 -8.48 18.69 0.48
C SER A 111 -8.50 19.74 -0.62
N GLN A 112 -9.52 19.69 -1.45
CA GLN A 112 -9.83 20.74 -2.42
C GLN A 112 -10.64 21.84 -1.76
N ALA A 113 -10.53 23.09 -2.26
CA ALA A 113 -11.36 24.18 -1.79
C ALA A 113 -12.85 23.85 -1.92
N GLU A 114 -13.61 23.87 -0.84
CA GLU A 114 -15.04 23.56 -0.81
C GLU A 114 -15.88 24.75 -1.27
N MET A 115 -17.03 24.47 -1.91
CA MET A 115 -17.99 25.48 -2.30
C MET A 115 -18.70 26.08 -1.06
N PRO A 116 -18.63 27.42 -0.82
CA PRO A 116 -19.36 28.03 0.26
C PRO A 116 -20.87 27.96 -0.02
N VAL A 117 -21.59 27.08 0.68
CA VAL A 117 -23.05 27.01 0.57
C VAL A 117 -23.69 28.14 1.38
N THR A 118 -24.69 28.79 0.80
CA THR A 118 -25.49 29.80 1.51
C THR A 118 -26.71 29.16 2.14
N GLU A 119 -27.27 29.81 3.19
CA GLU A 119 -28.52 29.38 3.82
C GLU A 119 -29.66 29.23 2.81
N LYS A 120 -29.70 30.09 1.78
CA LYS A 120 -30.70 30.02 0.70
C LYS A 120 -30.55 28.73 -0.13
N ILE A 121 -29.32 28.36 -0.51
CA ILE A 121 -29.06 27.12 -1.29
C ILE A 121 -29.53 25.92 -0.46
N VAL A 122 -29.20 25.87 0.82
CA VAL A 122 -29.56 24.75 1.71
C VAL A 122 -31.05 24.65 1.94
N GLN A 123 -31.74 25.77 2.12
CA GLN A 123 -33.21 25.84 2.31
C GLN A 123 -33.94 25.40 1.00
N GLU A 124 -33.46 25.84 -0.16
CA GLU A 124 -34.04 25.40 -1.44
C GLU A 124 -33.86 23.87 -1.60
N ALA A 125 -32.66 23.35 -1.32
CA ALA A 125 -32.39 21.94 -1.37
C ALA A 125 -33.26 21.13 -0.39
N ALA A 126 -33.46 21.63 0.84
CA ALA A 126 -34.30 20.98 1.84
C ALA A 126 -35.79 21.00 1.47
N GLY A 127 -36.23 22.02 0.70
CA GLY A 127 -37.60 22.07 0.15
C GLY A 127 -37.85 21.06 -0.98
N GLU A 128 -36.81 20.54 -1.60
CA GLU A 128 -36.87 19.65 -2.76
C GLU A 128 -36.45 18.20 -2.44
N SER A 129 -35.99 17.91 -1.21
CA SER A 129 -35.42 16.61 -0.85
C SER A 129 -35.81 16.13 0.54
N ASP A 130 -35.87 14.80 0.70
CA ASP A 130 -36.21 14.12 1.96
C ASP A 130 -35.03 14.06 2.93
N SER A 131 -33.81 14.04 2.38
CA SER A 131 -32.56 13.91 3.18
C SER A 131 -31.35 14.53 2.48
N ALA A 132 -30.33 14.78 3.29
CA ALA A 132 -29.04 15.25 2.84
C ALA A 132 -27.96 14.17 3.00
N ILE A 133 -27.13 14.04 1.98
CA ILE A 133 -25.85 13.32 2.02
C ILE A 133 -24.76 14.37 1.96
N VAL A 134 -23.84 14.38 2.92
CA VAL A 134 -22.67 15.28 2.91
C VAL A 134 -21.40 14.45 2.76
N ILE A 135 -20.62 14.77 1.74
CA ILE A 135 -19.35 14.08 1.44
C ILE A 135 -18.21 14.97 1.95
N ILE A 136 -17.47 14.47 2.91
CA ILE A 136 -16.18 15.04 3.36
C ILE A 136 -15.08 14.17 2.75
N ALA A 137 -14.11 14.80 2.10
CA ALA A 137 -13.08 14.05 1.39
C ALA A 137 -11.67 14.57 1.66
N ARG A 138 -10.73 13.62 1.72
CA ARG A 138 -9.29 13.88 1.83
C ARG A 138 -8.56 12.94 0.90
N THR A 139 -7.54 13.47 0.20
CA THR A 139 -6.56 12.60 -0.43
C THR A 139 -5.69 11.91 0.63
N ALA A 140 -4.75 11.13 0.18
CA ALA A 140 -3.69 10.55 0.99
C ALA A 140 -2.47 10.40 0.10
N GLY A 141 -1.31 10.13 0.62
CA GLY A 141 -0.18 10.00 -0.29
C GLY A 141 1.17 9.86 0.34
N GLU A 142 2.08 9.63 -0.56
CA GLU A 142 3.50 9.41 -0.37
C GLU A 142 4.26 10.73 -0.26
N ASP A 143 5.41 10.74 0.43
CA ASP A 143 6.31 11.87 0.69
C ASP A 143 5.73 12.99 1.58
N LYS A 144 4.55 12.80 2.13
CA LYS A 144 3.97 13.76 3.06
C LYS A 144 3.09 13.08 4.10
N ASP A 145 3.22 13.50 5.34
CA ASP A 145 2.28 13.15 6.41
C ASP A 145 1.14 14.15 6.49
N ASN A 146 -0.01 13.68 7.00
CA ASN A 146 -1.13 14.56 7.31
C ASN A 146 -0.74 15.52 8.45
N THR A 147 -1.40 16.67 8.54
CA THR A 147 -1.15 17.71 9.53
C THR A 147 -2.39 18.03 10.33
N LEU A 148 -2.21 18.67 11.50
CA LEU A 148 -3.33 19.14 12.33
C LEU A 148 -3.97 20.43 11.78
N GLU A 149 -3.73 20.76 10.53
CA GLU A 149 -4.29 21.92 9.87
C GLU A 149 -5.72 21.66 9.39
N LYS A 150 -6.47 22.76 9.23
CA LYS A 150 -7.79 22.72 8.61
C LYS A 150 -7.69 22.37 7.14
N GLY A 151 -8.49 21.40 6.71
CA GLY A 151 -8.45 20.84 5.35
C GLY A 151 -7.49 19.66 5.20
N ALA A 152 -6.69 19.36 6.23
CA ALA A 152 -5.90 18.16 6.35
C ALA A 152 -6.59 17.18 7.32
N PHE A 153 -6.08 16.99 8.54
CA PHE A 153 -6.75 16.14 9.54
C PHE A 153 -8.06 16.77 10.04
N MET A 154 -8.08 18.09 10.26
CA MET A 154 -9.26 18.81 10.72
C MET A 154 -10.14 19.29 9.56
N LEU A 155 -11.44 19.49 9.82
CA LEU A 155 -12.35 20.13 8.86
C LEU A 155 -11.96 21.59 8.62
N THR A 156 -12.21 22.08 7.39
CA THR A 156 -12.17 23.51 7.09
C THR A 156 -13.34 24.25 7.72
N ASP A 157 -13.23 25.59 7.84
CA ASP A 157 -14.36 26.40 8.31
C ASP A 157 -15.56 26.29 7.36
N ILE A 158 -15.33 26.21 6.05
CA ILE A 158 -16.38 26.09 5.03
C ILE A 158 -17.08 24.72 5.14
N GLU A 159 -16.35 23.63 5.35
CA GLU A 159 -16.94 22.30 5.59
C GLU A 159 -17.76 22.30 6.89
N THR A 160 -17.26 22.92 7.95
CA THR A 160 -17.96 23.04 9.24
C THR A 160 -19.24 23.83 9.10
N ASP A 161 -19.20 24.98 8.41
CA ASP A 161 -20.39 25.79 8.12
C ASP A 161 -21.40 25.05 7.24
N MET A 162 -20.95 24.32 6.23
CA MET A 162 -21.79 23.47 5.39
C MET A 162 -22.52 22.41 6.24
N LEU A 163 -21.79 21.66 7.05
CA LEU A 163 -22.37 20.65 7.95
C LEU A 163 -23.40 21.26 8.89
N ARG A 164 -23.12 22.44 9.49
CA ARG A 164 -24.04 23.14 10.40
C ARG A 164 -25.30 23.57 9.65
N LEU A 165 -25.18 24.24 8.51
CA LEU A 165 -26.33 24.71 7.72
C LEU A 165 -27.21 23.55 7.25
N VAL A 166 -26.60 22.45 6.81
CA VAL A 166 -27.33 21.24 6.42
C VAL A 166 -28.07 20.65 7.62
N ARG A 167 -27.41 20.53 8.79
CA ARG A 167 -28.07 19.99 9.99
C ARG A 167 -29.26 20.86 10.47
N GLU A 168 -29.14 22.18 10.36
CA GLU A 168 -30.21 23.11 10.75
C GLU A 168 -31.45 23.03 9.84
N ASN A 169 -31.29 22.62 8.60
CA ASN A 169 -32.36 22.62 7.59
C ASN A 169 -32.92 21.22 7.20
N PHE A 170 -32.14 20.15 7.40
CA PHE A 170 -32.58 18.77 7.08
C PHE A 170 -32.89 17.99 8.36
N GLN A 171 -34.01 17.26 8.33
CA GLN A 171 -34.33 16.34 9.42
C GLN A 171 -33.47 15.07 9.42
N LYS A 172 -33.02 14.65 8.23
CA LYS A 172 -32.18 13.49 8.03
C LYS A 172 -30.90 13.88 7.31
N MET A 173 -29.77 13.60 7.94
CA MET A 173 -28.44 13.94 7.46
C MET A 173 -27.50 12.73 7.56
N VAL A 174 -26.89 12.36 6.46
CA VAL A 174 -25.90 11.28 6.34
C VAL A 174 -24.55 11.91 6.00
N VAL A 175 -23.49 11.59 6.72
CA VAL A 175 -22.12 12.02 6.41
C VAL A 175 -21.31 10.84 5.89
N LEU A 176 -20.70 11.01 4.74
CA LEU A 176 -19.81 10.04 4.11
C LEU A 176 -18.38 10.58 4.11
N LEU A 177 -17.45 9.76 4.55
CA LEU A 177 -16.03 10.10 4.65
C LEU A 177 -15.25 9.38 3.54
N ASN A 178 -15.02 10.10 2.41
CA ASN A 178 -14.21 9.63 1.28
C ASN A 178 -12.74 10.03 1.53
N VAL A 179 -12.07 9.28 2.38
CA VAL A 179 -10.76 9.62 2.92
C VAL A 179 -9.81 8.43 2.85
N GLY A 180 -8.50 8.69 2.77
CA GLY A 180 -7.49 7.64 2.78
C GLY A 180 -7.07 7.16 4.17
N GLY A 181 -7.37 7.92 5.22
CA GLY A 181 -7.03 7.60 6.60
C GLY A 181 -8.00 8.24 7.58
N LEU A 182 -7.71 8.13 8.88
CA LEU A 182 -8.53 8.76 9.91
C LEU A 182 -8.46 10.29 9.82
N ILE A 183 -9.57 10.96 10.14
CA ILE A 183 -9.67 12.42 10.30
C ILE A 183 -10.26 12.75 11.64
N ASP A 184 -10.22 14.03 12.03
CA ASP A 184 -10.88 14.50 13.26
C ASP A 184 -12.38 14.24 13.21
N MET A 185 -12.89 13.54 14.23
CA MET A 185 -14.30 13.16 14.34
C MET A 185 -15.08 14.02 15.35
N SER A 186 -14.49 15.12 15.84
CA SER A 186 -15.11 16.00 16.85
C SER A 186 -16.42 16.64 16.35
N PHE A 187 -16.59 16.77 15.03
CA PHE A 187 -17.83 17.27 14.43
C PHE A 187 -19.06 16.41 14.78
N LEU A 188 -18.89 15.13 15.11
CA LEU A 188 -20.00 14.26 15.52
C LEU A 188 -20.68 14.76 16.81
N ASP A 189 -19.94 15.45 17.69
CA ASP A 189 -20.45 15.97 18.96
C ASP A 189 -21.25 17.25 18.76
N THR A 190 -20.86 18.09 17.81
CA THR A 190 -21.44 19.41 17.55
C THR A 190 -22.55 19.38 16.49
N ILE A 191 -22.37 18.61 15.41
CA ILE A 191 -23.31 18.50 14.30
C ILE A 191 -24.32 17.38 14.52
N SER A 192 -23.86 16.26 15.08
CA SER A 192 -24.68 15.08 15.36
C SER A 192 -25.49 14.60 14.14
N PRO A 193 -24.87 14.18 13.03
CA PRO A 193 -25.59 13.62 11.89
C PRO A 193 -26.34 12.36 12.30
N ASP A 194 -27.41 12.01 11.57
CA ASP A 194 -28.21 10.81 11.86
C ASP A 194 -27.45 9.52 11.49
N ALA A 195 -26.59 9.59 10.45
CA ALA A 195 -25.67 8.51 10.12
C ALA A 195 -24.29 9.04 9.70
N CYS A 196 -23.26 8.27 10.01
CA CYS A 196 -21.89 8.55 9.59
C CYS A 196 -21.18 7.26 9.18
N MET A 197 -20.51 7.28 8.02
CA MET A 197 -19.86 6.11 7.45
C MET A 197 -18.52 6.48 6.83
N TYR A 198 -17.45 5.73 7.16
CA TYR A 198 -16.24 5.73 6.38
C TYR A 198 -16.48 4.94 5.08
N VAL A 199 -16.31 5.62 3.95
CA VAL A 199 -16.40 5.02 2.62
C VAL A 199 -15.03 4.84 1.98
N TRP A 200 -13.99 5.33 2.64
CA TRP A 200 -12.58 5.23 2.25
C TRP A 200 -12.34 5.68 0.80
N GLN A 201 -11.39 5.05 0.12
CA GLN A 201 -11.09 5.25 -1.29
C GLN A 201 -11.29 3.92 -2.03
N GLY A 202 -12.39 3.80 -2.72
CA GLY A 202 -12.93 2.54 -3.22
C GLY A 202 -12.50 2.13 -4.64
N GLY A 203 -11.42 2.71 -5.19
CA GLY A 203 -10.98 2.43 -6.54
C GLY A 203 -11.92 3.01 -7.61
N MET A 204 -11.75 2.56 -8.86
CA MET A 204 -12.44 3.16 -10.01
C MET A 204 -13.97 2.93 -10.04
N VAL A 205 -14.48 1.96 -9.29
CA VAL A 205 -15.92 1.64 -9.21
C VAL A 205 -16.50 1.83 -7.81
N GLY A 206 -15.79 2.57 -6.95
CA GLY A 206 -16.11 2.72 -5.54
C GLY A 206 -17.51 3.24 -5.26
N GLY A 207 -18.00 4.17 -6.07
CA GLY A 207 -19.34 4.73 -5.94
C GLY A 207 -20.46 3.69 -5.96
N TYR A 208 -20.34 2.64 -6.75
CA TYR A 208 -21.35 1.57 -6.80
C TYR A 208 -21.47 0.83 -5.47
N GLY A 209 -20.33 0.41 -4.87
CA GLY A 209 -20.37 -0.28 -3.59
C GLY A 209 -20.90 0.59 -2.45
N VAL A 210 -20.62 1.90 -2.50
CA VAL A 210 -21.18 2.87 -1.54
C VAL A 210 -22.70 2.95 -1.68
N VAL A 211 -23.21 3.05 -2.91
CA VAL A 211 -24.67 3.17 -3.17
C VAL A 211 -25.38 1.88 -2.79
N ASP A 212 -24.81 0.69 -3.04
CA ASP A 212 -25.39 -0.59 -2.61
C ASP A 212 -25.68 -0.63 -1.11
N VAL A 213 -24.75 -0.07 -0.33
CA VAL A 213 -24.92 0.05 1.12
C VAL A 213 -25.93 1.14 1.44
N LEU A 214 -25.88 2.31 0.81
CA LEU A 214 -26.81 3.41 1.08
C LEU A 214 -28.27 3.02 0.86
N VAL A 215 -28.59 2.29 -0.20
CA VAL A 215 -29.96 1.87 -0.52
C VAL A 215 -30.36 0.55 0.17
N GLY A 216 -29.39 -0.16 0.75
CA GLY A 216 -29.61 -1.37 1.52
C GLY A 216 -29.70 -2.64 0.69
N ASP A 217 -29.20 -2.65 -0.53
CA ASP A 217 -28.96 -3.86 -1.32
C ASP A 217 -27.94 -4.75 -0.63
N VAL A 218 -26.95 -4.12 0.04
CA VAL A 218 -25.98 -4.78 0.90
C VAL A 218 -26.04 -4.20 2.30
N SER A 219 -26.15 -5.04 3.32
CA SER A 219 -25.98 -4.61 4.72
C SER A 219 -24.50 -4.39 5.02
N PRO A 220 -24.12 -3.22 5.60
CA PRO A 220 -22.72 -2.96 5.97
C PRO A 220 -22.20 -4.04 6.91
N SER A 221 -20.95 -4.45 6.69
CA SER A 221 -20.30 -5.50 7.46
C SER A 221 -18.81 -5.21 7.69
N GLY A 222 -18.34 -4.06 7.26
CA GLY A 222 -16.97 -3.59 7.51
C GLY A 222 -16.74 -3.27 8.98
N LYS A 223 -15.51 -3.46 9.43
CA LYS A 223 -15.05 -3.19 10.79
C LYS A 223 -13.83 -2.30 10.78
N LEU A 224 -13.72 -1.38 11.74
CA LEU A 224 -12.54 -0.54 11.89
C LEU A 224 -11.27 -1.38 12.09
N THR A 225 -10.25 -1.08 11.34
CA THR A 225 -8.91 -1.63 11.47
C THR A 225 -8.03 -0.82 12.42
N ASP A 226 -8.59 0.30 12.92
CA ASP A 226 -7.91 1.28 13.75
C ASP A 226 -8.82 1.76 14.86
N THR A 227 -8.23 2.06 16.01
CA THR A 227 -8.92 2.74 17.11
C THR A 227 -9.07 4.23 16.79
N ILE A 228 -10.26 4.77 16.94
CA ILE A 228 -10.51 6.21 16.81
C ILE A 228 -10.61 6.83 18.20
N ALA A 229 -9.63 7.65 18.58
CA ALA A 229 -9.64 8.39 19.82
C ALA A 229 -10.51 9.64 19.75
N TYR A 230 -10.82 10.23 20.92
CA TYR A 230 -11.50 11.54 20.98
C TYR A 230 -10.57 12.69 20.58
N ASP A 231 -9.29 12.60 20.94
CA ASP A 231 -8.26 13.61 20.61
C ASP A 231 -7.04 12.89 20.00
N ILE A 232 -6.46 13.48 18.96
CA ILE A 232 -5.24 13.00 18.32
C ILE A 232 -4.07 12.90 19.32
N LYS A 233 -4.05 13.73 20.36
CA LYS A 233 -3.03 13.73 21.42
C LYS A 233 -3.12 12.53 22.35
N ASP A 234 -4.22 11.79 22.32
CA ASP A 234 -4.39 10.59 23.13
C ASP A 234 -3.68 9.36 22.49
N TYR A 235 -3.20 9.46 21.24
CA TYR A 235 -2.43 8.39 20.63
C TYR A 235 -1.04 8.29 21.24
N PRO A 236 -0.58 7.07 21.59
CA PRO A 236 0.67 6.89 22.37
C PRO A 236 1.93 7.37 21.61
N ALA A 237 1.88 7.38 20.28
CA ALA A 237 2.98 7.85 19.45
C ALA A 237 2.97 9.37 19.19
N TYR A 238 2.00 10.12 19.70
CA TYR A 238 1.81 11.54 19.34
C TYR A 238 3.06 12.40 19.55
N ASP A 239 3.72 12.27 20.70
CA ASP A 239 4.92 13.05 21.05
C ASP A 239 6.20 12.53 20.34
N ASN A 240 6.13 11.34 19.71
CA ASN A 240 7.23 10.65 19.04
C ASN A 240 6.92 10.37 17.56
N PHE A 241 6.09 11.19 16.93
CA PHE A 241 5.77 11.16 15.50
C PHE A 241 6.14 12.51 14.88
N GLY A 242 6.61 12.52 13.64
CA GLY A 242 6.98 13.74 12.92
C GLY A 242 8.42 14.21 13.21
N GLY A 243 9.27 13.38 13.78
CA GLY A 243 10.70 13.67 13.96
C GLY A 243 11.43 13.79 12.62
N GLU A 244 12.43 14.69 12.56
CA GLU A 244 13.26 14.93 11.36
C GLU A 244 14.44 13.98 11.28
N GLU A 245 15.06 13.67 12.42
CA GLU A 245 16.24 12.82 12.50
C GLU A 245 15.92 11.46 13.13
N ARG A 246 15.06 11.44 14.17
CA ARG A 246 14.75 10.25 14.96
C ARG A 246 13.34 10.24 15.47
N ASN A 247 12.74 9.05 15.49
CA ASN A 247 11.55 8.74 16.23
C ASN A 247 11.80 7.60 17.20
N PHE A 248 11.67 7.87 18.50
CA PHE A 248 11.70 6.82 19.51
C PHE A 248 10.31 6.17 19.61
N TYR A 249 10.28 4.86 19.43
CA TYR A 249 9.03 4.08 19.55
C TYR A 249 8.81 3.71 21.03
N ALA A 250 8.67 4.77 21.85
CA ALA A 250 8.56 4.65 23.30
C ALA A 250 7.28 3.95 23.77
N GLU A 251 6.25 3.94 22.93
CA GLU A 251 5.03 3.16 23.16
C GLU A 251 5.26 1.65 23.06
N ASP A 252 6.39 1.21 22.52
CA ASP A 252 6.80 -0.18 22.38
C ASP A 252 5.73 -1.02 21.67
N ILE A 253 5.22 -2.08 22.30
CA ILE A 253 4.16 -2.95 21.76
C ILE A 253 2.75 -2.37 21.88
N TYR A 254 2.61 -1.18 22.52
CA TYR A 254 1.32 -0.58 22.83
C TYR A 254 0.89 0.40 21.73
N VAL A 255 0.59 -0.13 20.54
CA VAL A 255 0.09 0.62 19.38
C VAL A 255 -1.42 0.44 19.27
N GLY A 256 -2.16 1.50 18.93
CA GLY A 256 -3.60 1.44 18.69
C GLY A 256 -4.38 0.85 19.87
N TYR A 257 -5.29 -0.11 19.61
CA TYR A 257 -6.10 -0.74 20.66
C TYR A 257 -5.28 -1.40 21.75
N ARG A 258 -4.05 -1.87 21.45
CA ARG A 258 -3.14 -2.47 22.43
C ARG A 258 -2.81 -1.46 23.54
N TYR A 259 -2.66 -0.19 23.20
CA TYR A 259 -2.52 0.91 24.14
C TYR A 259 -3.86 1.27 24.80
N PHE A 260 -4.85 1.61 23.97
CA PHE A 260 -6.10 2.16 24.46
C PHE A 260 -6.84 1.20 25.41
N GLU A 261 -6.94 -0.08 25.06
CA GLU A 261 -7.63 -1.06 25.90
C GLU A 261 -6.86 -1.42 27.17
N THR A 262 -5.55 -1.12 27.22
CA THR A 262 -4.73 -1.34 28.41
C THR A 262 -4.75 -0.14 29.36
N PHE A 263 -4.57 1.08 28.83
CA PHE A 263 -4.29 2.27 29.67
C PHE A 263 -5.35 3.37 29.58
N ALA A 264 -6.08 3.47 28.47
CA ALA A 264 -6.82 4.69 28.10
C ALA A 264 -8.20 4.40 27.48
N LYS A 265 -8.96 3.44 28.01
CA LYS A 265 -10.28 3.02 27.47
C LYS A 265 -11.28 4.16 27.34
N ASP A 266 -11.22 5.13 28.23
CA ASP A 266 -12.08 6.31 28.26
C ASP A 266 -11.77 7.35 27.16
N LYS A 267 -10.60 7.23 26.51
CA LYS A 267 -10.15 8.09 25.42
C LYS A 267 -10.65 7.66 24.04
N VAL A 268 -11.29 6.52 23.94
CA VAL A 268 -11.70 5.90 22.67
C VAL A 268 -13.12 6.32 22.30
N ARG A 269 -13.25 6.90 21.12
CA ARG A 269 -14.54 7.22 20.49
C ARG A 269 -15.15 5.99 19.82
N TYR A 270 -14.37 5.29 19.00
CA TYR A 270 -14.73 4.02 18.36
C TYR A 270 -13.60 3.01 18.50
N PRO A 271 -13.88 1.84 19.08
CA PRO A 271 -12.83 0.84 19.33
C PRO A 271 -12.47 0.07 18.06
N PHE A 272 -11.31 -0.54 18.07
CA PHE A 272 -10.88 -1.50 17.05
C PHE A 272 -11.93 -2.59 16.82
N GLY A 273 -12.16 -2.95 15.57
CA GLY A 273 -13.12 -3.97 15.17
C GLY A 273 -14.58 -3.52 15.18
N TYR A 274 -14.86 -2.26 15.52
CA TYR A 274 -16.21 -1.71 15.55
C TYR A 274 -16.76 -1.47 14.14
N GLY A 275 -18.06 -1.69 13.97
CA GLY A 275 -18.83 -1.38 12.77
C GLY A 275 -20.27 -1.90 12.91
N LEU A 276 -21.23 -1.03 12.57
CA LEU A 276 -22.66 -1.35 12.61
C LEU A 276 -23.13 -2.10 11.35
N SER A 277 -24.28 -2.75 11.45
CA SER A 277 -24.98 -3.37 10.34
C SER A 277 -26.46 -2.94 10.30
N TYR A 278 -27.17 -3.26 9.20
CA TYR A 278 -28.61 -3.08 9.10
C TYR A 278 -29.40 -4.27 9.67
N THR A 279 -28.72 -5.31 10.10
CA THR A 279 -29.29 -6.50 10.72
C THR A 279 -28.53 -6.87 12.00
N ASP A 280 -29.11 -7.70 12.83
CA ASP A 280 -28.54 -8.09 14.11
C ASP A 280 -28.04 -9.52 14.05
N PHE A 281 -26.92 -9.81 14.73
CA PHE A 281 -26.35 -11.14 14.81
C PHE A 281 -26.20 -11.59 16.27
N LYS A 282 -26.44 -12.88 16.48
CA LYS A 282 -26.09 -13.56 17.74
C LYS A 282 -24.87 -14.46 17.49
N ILE A 283 -23.78 -14.13 18.18
CA ILE A 283 -22.57 -14.93 18.22
C ILE A 283 -22.64 -15.84 19.44
N GLY A 284 -22.45 -17.13 19.27
CA GLY A 284 -22.48 -18.11 20.36
C GLY A 284 -21.41 -19.18 20.17
N VAL A 285 -20.64 -19.44 21.20
CA VAL A 285 -19.63 -20.51 21.22
C VAL A 285 -20.34 -21.86 21.35
N LYS A 286 -20.13 -22.76 20.39
CA LYS A 286 -20.64 -24.15 20.42
C LYS A 286 -19.68 -25.08 21.15
N HIS A 287 -18.40 -24.90 20.92
CA HIS A 287 -17.35 -25.71 21.48
C HIS A 287 -16.06 -24.90 21.55
N ALA A 288 -15.35 -25.06 22.65
CA ALA A 288 -13.98 -24.57 22.81
C ALA A 288 -13.17 -25.60 23.59
N SER A 289 -11.98 -25.91 23.11
CA SER A 289 -11.09 -26.89 23.75
C SER A 289 -9.64 -26.55 23.47
N LEU A 290 -8.77 -26.96 24.37
CA LEU A 290 -7.34 -26.81 24.24
C LEU A 290 -6.68 -28.18 24.05
N ASP A 291 -5.88 -28.33 23.02
CA ASP A 291 -4.99 -29.45 22.80
C ASP A 291 -3.58 -29.03 23.24
N PHE A 292 -3.23 -29.35 24.48
CA PHE A 292 -1.94 -28.97 25.05
C PHE A 292 -0.75 -29.67 24.38
N GLU A 293 -0.95 -30.88 23.84
CA GLU A 293 0.13 -31.61 23.17
C GLU A 293 0.52 -30.94 21.86
N LYS A 294 -0.47 -30.40 21.15
CA LYS A 294 -0.25 -29.65 19.90
C LYS A 294 -0.05 -28.16 20.11
N GLY A 295 -0.35 -27.64 21.28
CA GLY A 295 -0.30 -26.19 21.54
C GLY A 295 -1.38 -25.42 20.75
N VAL A 296 -2.59 -25.96 20.60
CA VAL A 296 -3.64 -25.40 19.74
C VAL A 296 -4.97 -25.30 20.47
N ALA A 297 -5.59 -24.11 20.41
CA ALA A 297 -6.98 -23.92 20.84
C ALA A 297 -7.94 -24.11 19.66
N ASN A 298 -8.94 -24.99 19.82
CA ASN A 298 -9.95 -25.28 18.84
C ASN A 298 -11.28 -24.66 19.26
N ILE A 299 -11.81 -23.72 18.46
CA ILE A 299 -13.03 -22.99 18.78
C ILE A 299 -14.01 -23.10 17.62
N CYS A 300 -15.26 -23.47 17.93
CA CYS A 300 -16.37 -23.47 16.98
C CYS A 300 -17.42 -22.44 17.42
N VAL A 301 -17.69 -21.49 16.57
CA VAL A 301 -18.62 -20.38 16.82
C VAL A 301 -19.77 -20.46 15.87
N LYS A 302 -20.99 -20.40 16.40
CA LYS A 302 -22.23 -20.27 15.61
C LYS A 302 -22.65 -18.81 15.56
N VAL A 303 -22.79 -18.26 14.35
CA VAL A 303 -23.33 -16.92 14.12
C VAL A 303 -24.74 -17.06 13.52
N THR A 304 -25.72 -16.44 14.12
CA THR A 304 -27.12 -16.46 13.67
C THR A 304 -27.57 -15.05 13.34
N ASN A 305 -28.08 -14.82 12.14
CA ASN A 305 -28.74 -13.56 11.79
C ASN A 305 -30.11 -13.51 12.52
N THR A 306 -30.22 -12.68 13.54
CA THR A 306 -31.41 -12.50 14.36
C THR A 306 -32.25 -11.28 13.94
N GLY A 307 -31.75 -10.51 13.00
CA GLY A 307 -32.40 -9.32 12.48
C GLY A 307 -33.37 -9.61 11.34
N LYS A 308 -33.59 -8.63 10.46
CA LYS A 308 -34.63 -8.68 9.43
C LYS A 308 -34.11 -8.54 7.99
N ARG A 309 -32.79 -8.36 7.81
CA ARG A 309 -32.15 -8.19 6.50
C ARG A 309 -31.04 -9.21 6.30
N LEU A 310 -30.70 -9.46 5.05
CA LEU A 310 -29.49 -10.18 4.68
C LEU A 310 -28.26 -9.47 5.26
N GLY A 311 -27.25 -10.22 5.62
CA GLY A 311 -26.00 -9.61 6.05
C GLY A 311 -24.90 -10.62 6.38
N LYS A 312 -23.70 -10.12 6.52
CA LYS A 312 -22.50 -10.84 6.96
C LYS A 312 -22.04 -10.28 8.30
N GLU A 313 -21.39 -11.09 9.12
CA GLU A 313 -20.78 -10.65 10.38
C GLU A 313 -19.34 -11.14 10.47
N VAL A 314 -18.48 -10.33 11.09
CA VAL A 314 -17.11 -10.69 11.40
C VAL A 314 -17.02 -11.22 12.83
N VAL A 315 -16.48 -12.42 12.97
CA VAL A 315 -16.10 -12.96 14.29
C VAL A 315 -14.62 -12.68 14.50
N GLN A 316 -14.32 -12.03 15.61
CA GLN A 316 -12.97 -11.66 16.04
C GLN A 316 -12.63 -12.45 17.31
N VAL A 317 -11.44 -13.03 17.35
CA VAL A 317 -10.96 -13.82 18.48
C VAL A 317 -9.78 -13.12 19.11
N TYR A 318 -9.88 -12.87 20.42
CA TYR A 318 -8.86 -12.14 21.18
C TYR A 318 -8.27 -13.00 22.27
N GLY A 319 -6.95 -12.93 22.42
CA GLY A 319 -6.20 -13.52 23.53
C GLY A 319 -5.95 -12.48 24.64
N GLU A 320 -6.25 -12.86 25.87
CA GLU A 320 -5.86 -12.15 27.09
C GLU A 320 -4.82 -12.99 27.80
N MET A 321 -3.65 -12.41 28.10
CA MET A 321 -2.49 -13.09 28.66
C MET A 321 -2.15 -12.52 30.05
N PRO A 322 -1.48 -13.29 30.90
CA PRO A 322 -1.02 -12.78 32.21
C PRO A 322 -0.02 -11.64 31.98
N GLN A 323 -0.08 -10.60 32.81
CA GLN A 323 0.87 -9.49 32.71
C GLN A 323 2.32 -9.94 32.90
N GLY A 324 2.53 -10.90 33.78
CA GLY A 324 3.83 -11.52 34.01
C GLY A 324 4.93 -10.52 34.36
N ARG A 325 6.16 -10.82 33.96
CA ARG A 325 7.32 -9.93 34.12
C ARG A 325 7.52 -8.96 32.95
N LEU A 326 7.02 -9.36 31.78
CA LEU A 326 7.21 -8.57 30.55
C LEU A 326 6.20 -7.43 30.41
N GLY A 327 5.03 -7.54 31.03
CA GLY A 327 3.88 -6.69 30.77
C GLY A 327 3.29 -6.97 29.37
N LYS A 328 1.98 -6.86 29.23
CA LYS A 328 1.27 -7.19 27.97
C LYS A 328 0.10 -6.25 27.73
N PRO A 329 -0.30 -6.06 26.44
CA PRO A 329 -1.60 -5.49 26.16
C PRO A 329 -2.71 -6.29 26.83
N SER A 330 -3.79 -5.63 27.25
CA SER A 330 -4.92 -6.31 27.89
C SER A 330 -5.50 -7.40 27.01
N ARG A 331 -5.52 -7.19 25.71
CA ARG A 331 -5.95 -8.17 24.69
C ARG A 331 -5.22 -7.95 23.38
N VAL A 332 -5.06 -9.04 22.61
CA VAL A 332 -4.55 -8.99 21.23
C VAL A 332 -5.43 -9.83 20.32
N LEU A 333 -5.62 -9.38 19.08
CA LEU A 333 -6.31 -10.16 18.04
C LEU A 333 -5.44 -11.38 17.67
N ILE A 334 -6.02 -12.57 17.80
CA ILE A 334 -5.32 -13.84 17.52
C ILE A 334 -5.92 -14.62 16.36
N ASP A 335 -7.19 -14.35 15.98
CA ASP A 335 -7.80 -14.83 14.74
C ASP A 335 -9.07 -14.05 14.41
N PHE A 336 -9.53 -14.18 13.16
CA PHE A 336 -10.81 -13.64 12.70
C PHE A 336 -11.33 -14.42 11.49
N ALA A 337 -12.65 -14.40 11.32
CA ALA A 337 -13.31 -14.91 10.13
C ALA A 337 -14.63 -14.18 9.88
N LYS A 338 -15.03 -14.09 8.61
CA LYS A 338 -16.29 -13.49 8.20
C LYS A 338 -17.28 -14.59 7.79
N THR A 339 -18.55 -14.45 8.16
CA THR A 339 -19.61 -15.39 7.75
C THR A 339 -19.90 -15.30 6.27
N LYS A 340 -20.48 -16.34 5.71
CA LYS A 340 -21.26 -16.21 4.48
C LYS A 340 -22.41 -15.22 4.69
N GLU A 341 -23.05 -14.81 3.59
CA GLU A 341 -24.24 -13.97 3.67
C GLU A 341 -25.40 -14.78 4.29
N LEU A 342 -25.97 -14.26 5.36
CA LEU A 342 -26.99 -14.93 6.15
C LEU A 342 -28.37 -14.29 5.96
N VAL A 343 -29.34 -15.09 5.52
CA VAL A 343 -30.75 -14.74 5.54
C VAL A 343 -31.23 -14.66 7.00
N PRO A 344 -32.20 -13.79 7.35
CA PRO A 344 -32.82 -13.77 8.67
C PRO A 344 -33.21 -15.16 9.19
N GLY A 345 -32.78 -15.49 10.40
CA GLY A 345 -32.99 -16.76 11.05
C GLY A 345 -31.98 -17.86 10.70
N LEU A 346 -31.17 -17.71 9.66
CA LEU A 346 -30.14 -18.69 9.31
C LEU A 346 -28.83 -18.45 10.08
N SER A 347 -28.00 -19.47 10.10
CA SER A 347 -26.75 -19.49 10.85
C SER A 347 -25.62 -20.03 9.99
N ASP A 348 -24.39 -19.57 10.31
CA ASP A 348 -23.14 -20.14 9.85
C ASP A 348 -22.30 -20.64 11.02
N GLU A 349 -21.37 -21.54 10.77
CA GLU A 349 -20.45 -22.09 11.77
C GLU A 349 -19.00 -21.82 11.34
N LEU A 350 -18.34 -20.97 12.11
CA LEU A 350 -16.95 -20.64 11.91
C LEU A 350 -16.09 -21.48 12.86
N LYS A 351 -15.00 -22.04 12.32
CA LYS A 351 -14.06 -22.86 13.07
C LYS A 351 -12.70 -22.18 13.08
N PHE A 352 -12.10 -22.12 14.25
CA PHE A 352 -10.79 -21.56 14.48
C PHE A 352 -9.89 -22.63 15.06
N GLU A 353 -8.70 -22.76 14.49
CA GLU A 353 -7.59 -23.55 14.99
C GLU A 353 -6.45 -22.61 15.28
N ILE A 354 -6.27 -22.27 16.55
CA ILE A 354 -5.42 -21.14 16.97
C ILE A 354 -4.18 -21.69 17.69
N PRO A 355 -3.00 -21.61 17.07
CA PRO A 355 -1.76 -21.91 17.74
C PRO A 355 -1.53 -20.98 18.94
N LEU A 356 -1.07 -21.52 20.06
CA LEU A 356 -0.84 -20.75 21.29
C LEU A 356 0.31 -19.74 21.16
N ASP A 357 1.21 -19.94 20.21
CA ASP A 357 2.29 -19.00 19.89
C ASP A 357 1.81 -17.62 19.47
N ARG A 358 0.54 -17.50 19.00
CA ARG A 358 -0.09 -16.20 18.75
C ARG A 358 -0.31 -15.36 20.02
N MET A 359 -0.21 -15.96 21.18
CA MET A 359 -0.28 -15.31 22.50
C MET A 359 1.12 -15.17 23.16
N ALA A 360 2.17 -15.54 22.45
CA ALA A 360 3.53 -15.43 22.98
C ALA A 360 4.03 -13.99 23.01
N SER A 361 4.94 -13.73 23.95
CA SER A 361 5.67 -12.47 24.03
C SER A 361 7.17 -12.71 23.84
N PHE A 362 7.86 -11.74 23.27
CA PHE A 362 9.30 -11.81 23.08
C PHE A 362 10.05 -11.19 24.27
N ASP A 363 10.90 -11.95 24.94
CA ASP A 363 11.74 -11.49 26.03
C ASP A 363 13.11 -11.02 25.51
N ASP A 364 13.23 -9.74 25.17
CA ASP A 364 14.51 -9.12 24.78
C ASP A 364 15.40 -8.78 25.98
N SER A 365 14.81 -8.67 27.18
CA SER A 365 15.46 -8.23 28.39
C SER A 365 16.08 -9.37 29.21
N GLY A 366 15.53 -10.59 29.10
CA GLY A 366 15.83 -11.71 29.99
C GLY A 366 15.06 -11.68 31.32
N ALA A 367 14.02 -10.84 31.42
CA ALA A 367 13.23 -10.71 32.65
C ALA A 367 12.54 -12.00 33.06
N THR A 368 12.20 -12.87 32.13
CA THR A 368 11.62 -14.20 32.41
C THR A 368 12.67 -15.27 32.70
N GLY A 369 13.94 -14.97 32.45
CA GLY A 369 15.06 -15.94 32.45
C GLY A 369 15.35 -16.55 31.07
N HIS A 370 14.57 -16.18 30.03
CA HIS A 370 14.66 -16.69 28.65
C HIS A 370 14.94 -15.56 27.64
N ARG A 371 16.12 -14.91 27.79
CA ARG A 371 16.50 -13.81 26.91
C ARG A 371 16.53 -14.24 25.44
N ASN A 372 16.01 -13.38 24.57
CA ASN A 372 15.86 -13.58 23.13
C ASN A 372 14.97 -14.78 22.75
N CYS A 373 13.93 -15.03 23.56
CA CYS A 373 12.98 -16.12 23.31
C CYS A 373 11.56 -15.59 23.17
N TYR A 374 10.77 -16.24 22.33
CA TYR A 374 9.32 -16.20 22.48
C TYR A 374 8.90 -17.12 23.62
N VAL A 375 8.10 -16.57 24.53
CA VAL A 375 7.66 -17.28 25.73
C VAL A 375 6.14 -17.14 25.93
N LEU A 376 5.55 -18.17 26.52
CA LEU A 376 4.26 -18.07 27.21
C LEU A 376 4.56 -18.03 28.71
N GLU A 377 4.36 -16.87 29.35
CA GLU A 377 4.62 -16.74 30.79
C GLU A 377 3.62 -17.53 31.64
N ALA A 378 4.06 -18.01 32.80
CA ALA A 378 3.17 -18.65 33.76
C ALA A 378 2.01 -17.73 34.16
N GLY A 379 0.80 -18.27 34.30
CA GLY A 379 -0.39 -17.56 34.74
C GLY A 379 -1.62 -17.87 33.89
N ASP A 380 -2.64 -17.03 34.02
CA ASP A 380 -3.96 -17.22 33.47
C ASP A 380 -4.08 -16.69 32.05
N TYR A 381 -4.62 -17.48 31.17
CA TYR A 381 -4.92 -17.17 29.77
C TYR A 381 -6.41 -17.29 29.50
N THR A 382 -6.97 -16.28 28.83
CA THR A 382 -8.36 -16.31 28.43
C THR A 382 -8.50 -16.00 26.93
N ILE A 383 -9.33 -16.77 26.23
CA ILE A 383 -9.69 -16.48 24.84
C ILE A 383 -11.12 -15.94 24.82
N HIS A 384 -11.29 -14.84 24.10
CA HIS A 384 -12.56 -14.14 23.95
C HIS A 384 -13.00 -14.17 22.48
N VAL A 385 -14.30 -14.26 22.23
CA VAL A 385 -14.92 -14.24 20.90
C VAL A 385 -16.00 -13.17 20.84
N GLY A 386 -15.99 -12.38 19.78
CA GLY A 386 -16.99 -11.33 19.60
C GLY A 386 -16.95 -10.71 18.22
N ASN A 387 -17.47 -9.49 18.06
CA ASN A 387 -17.44 -8.74 16.80
C ASN A 387 -16.74 -7.38 16.89
N SER A 388 -16.10 -7.11 18.03
CA SER A 388 -15.15 -6.01 18.23
C SER A 388 -14.37 -6.26 19.52
N ILE A 389 -13.28 -5.54 19.76
CA ILE A 389 -12.47 -5.70 20.99
C ILE A 389 -13.27 -5.50 22.28
N ARG A 390 -14.33 -4.70 22.26
CA ARG A 390 -15.19 -4.39 23.42
C ARG A 390 -16.47 -5.24 23.49
N ASN A 391 -16.89 -5.85 22.41
CA ASN A 391 -18.08 -6.68 22.37
C ASN A 391 -17.71 -8.15 22.21
N THR A 392 -17.21 -8.74 23.31
CA THR A 392 -16.70 -10.10 23.35
C THR A 392 -17.28 -10.88 24.51
N THR A 393 -17.25 -12.22 24.39
CA THR A 393 -17.56 -13.17 25.44
C THR A 393 -16.38 -14.12 25.62
N GLU A 394 -16.03 -14.41 26.86
CA GLU A 394 -15.05 -15.45 27.21
C GLU A 394 -15.51 -16.82 26.70
N CYS A 395 -14.60 -17.58 26.09
CA CYS A 395 -14.92 -18.88 25.51
C CYS A 395 -13.98 -20.00 25.96
N LEU A 396 -12.77 -19.68 26.38
CA LEU A 396 -11.79 -20.64 26.84
C LEU A 396 -10.87 -19.99 27.87
N PHE A 397 -10.68 -20.69 28.99
CA PHE A 397 -9.73 -20.35 30.05
C PHE A 397 -8.76 -21.50 30.25
N PHE A 398 -7.49 -21.18 30.47
CA PHE A 398 -6.48 -22.14 30.90
C PHE A 398 -5.37 -21.47 31.71
N GLU A 399 -4.67 -22.22 32.50
CA GLU A 399 -3.55 -21.77 33.34
C GLU A 399 -2.27 -22.49 32.89
N LEU A 400 -1.16 -21.75 32.79
CA LEU A 400 0.18 -22.33 32.68
C LEU A 400 0.90 -22.20 34.03
N ALA A 401 1.27 -23.35 34.63
CA ALA A 401 1.94 -23.39 35.91
C ALA A 401 3.38 -22.84 35.87
N GLU A 402 4.02 -22.93 34.70
CA GLU A 402 5.40 -22.48 34.47
C GLU A 402 5.51 -21.75 33.16
N THR A 403 6.50 -20.87 33.03
CA THR A 403 6.83 -20.19 31.78
C THR A 403 7.36 -21.21 30.76
N VAL A 404 6.79 -21.20 29.56
CA VAL A 404 7.16 -22.10 28.45
C VAL A 404 7.98 -21.31 27.42
N GLU A 405 9.21 -21.77 27.18
CA GLU A 405 10.01 -21.30 26.04
C GLU A 405 9.50 -21.96 24.76
N LEU A 406 9.00 -21.17 23.81
CA LEU A 406 8.51 -21.67 22.53
C LEU A 406 9.59 -21.70 21.47
N GLN A 407 10.37 -20.63 21.39
CA GLN A 407 11.41 -20.48 20.38
C GLN A 407 12.52 -19.57 20.90
N LYS A 408 13.74 -20.09 20.86
CA LYS A 408 14.95 -19.30 21.12
C LYS A 408 15.48 -18.75 19.80
N LEU A 409 15.73 -17.45 19.77
CA LEU A 409 16.24 -16.73 18.63
C LEU A 409 17.59 -16.06 18.94
N GLN A 410 18.16 -15.43 17.92
CA GLN A 410 19.33 -14.58 18.10
C GLN A 410 18.91 -13.16 18.51
N GLU A 411 19.78 -12.44 19.22
CA GLU A 411 19.64 -10.99 19.34
C GLU A 411 19.86 -10.37 17.97
N ALA A 412 18.87 -9.64 17.44
CA ALA A 412 18.96 -9.00 16.15
C ALA A 412 18.18 -7.69 16.16
N LEU A 413 18.71 -6.65 15.55
CA LEU A 413 18.10 -5.32 15.49
C LEU A 413 17.83 -4.67 16.88
N ALA A 414 18.55 -5.02 17.92
CA ALA A 414 18.46 -4.30 19.17
C ALA A 414 18.98 -2.86 19.00
N PRO A 415 18.36 -1.85 19.66
CA PRO A 415 18.78 -0.46 19.51
C PRO A 415 20.18 -0.21 20.07
N TYR A 416 20.87 0.78 19.50
CA TYR A 416 22.17 1.26 19.96
C TYR A 416 22.05 2.43 20.91
N GLU A 417 20.92 3.12 20.85
CA GLU A 417 20.65 4.31 21.65
C GLU A 417 19.64 3.99 22.72
N LYS A 418 19.91 4.49 23.94
CA LYS A 418 19.04 4.32 25.08
C LYS A 418 17.79 5.16 24.94
N PHE A 419 16.66 4.55 25.22
CA PHE A 419 15.40 5.22 25.47
C PHE A 419 14.56 4.41 26.44
N ASP A 420 13.58 5.07 27.03
CA ASP A 420 12.64 4.43 27.96
C ASP A 420 11.37 4.03 27.18
N ARG A 421 10.96 2.78 27.34
CA ARG A 421 9.75 2.22 26.74
C ARG A 421 8.65 2.01 27.75
N MET A 422 7.40 2.10 27.30
CA MET A 422 6.22 1.88 28.12
C MET A 422 6.14 0.44 28.62
N LYS A 423 5.72 0.32 29.89
CA LYS A 423 5.41 -0.94 30.54
C LYS A 423 4.19 -0.78 31.44
N PRO A 424 3.28 -1.78 31.54
CA PRO A 424 2.14 -1.70 32.45
C PRO A 424 2.55 -1.97 33.89
N PHE A 425 1.97 -1.18 34.77
CA PHE A 425 2.05 -1.35 36.21
C PHE A 425 0.62 -1.36 36.78
N CYS A 426 0.30 -2.36 37.59
CA CYS A 426 -0.98 -2.47 38.24
C CYS A 426 -0.91 -1.85 39.65
N ASP A 427 -1.69 -0.79 39.91
CA ASP A 427 -1.77 -0.13 41.21
C ASP A 427 -2.54 -0.97 42.25
N GLU A 428 -2.53 -0.53 43.49
CA GLU A 428 -3.21 -1.20 44.63
C GLU A 428 -4.73 -1.35 44.44
N ASN A 429 -5.32 -0.58 43.53
CA ASN A 429 -6.75 -0.62 43.18
C ASN A 429 -7.06 -1.48 41.97
N GLY A 430 -6.08 -2.15 41.37
CA GLY A 430 -6.22 -2.94 40.16
C GLY A 430 -6.28 -2.12 38.88
N ARG A 431 -5.87 -0.83 38.93
CA ARG A 431 -5.84 0.04 37.77
C ARG A 431 -4.51 -0.11 37.07
N MET A 432 -4.55 -0.31 35.76
CA MET A 432 -3.37 -0.37 34.92
C MET A 432 -2.85 1.05 34.64
N LEU A 433 -1.61 1.30 34.99
CA LEU A 433 -0.88 2.56 34.80
C LEU A 433 0.34 2.31 33.93
N ILE A 434 0.92 3.39 33.42
CA ILE A 434 2.15 3.34 32.63
C ILE A 434 3.34 3.56 33.58
N GLU A 435 4.29 2.68 33.56
CA GLU A 435 5.67 2.90 34.01
C GLU A 435 6.60 2.83 32.81
N TYR A 436 7.84 3.21 32.99
CA TYR A 436 8.85 3.17 31.94
C TYR A 436 10.03 2.30 32.36
N GLU A 437 10.57 1.53 31.42
CA GLU A 437 11.81 0.78 31.63
C GLU A 437 12.83 1.08 30.54
N GLU A 438 14.11 1.05 30.88
CA GLU A 438 15.19 1.26 29.91
C GLU A 438 15.21 0.12 28.90
N THR A 439 15.29 0.45 27.62
CA THR A 439 15.32 -0.53 26.52
C THR A 439 16.66 -1.27 26.49
N PRO A 440 16.65 -2.61 26.34
CA PRO A 440 17.89 -3.37 26.16
C PRO A 440 18.63 -2.96 24.90
N LEU A 441 19.94 -2.72 25.03
CA LEU A 441 20.80 -2.36 23.92
C LEU A 441 21.45 -3.56 23.26
N VAL A 442 21.93 -3.36 22.03
CA VAL A 442 22.68 -4.35 21.26
C VAL A 442 23.93 -4.81 22.01
N THR A 443 24.18 -6.12 21.99
CA THR A 443 25.34 -6.74 22.61
C THR A 443 26.19 -7.56 21.64
N VAL A 444 25.68 -7.78 20.40
CA VAL A 444 26.31 -8.62 19.38
C VAL A 444 26.56 -7.79 18.13
N ASP A 445 27.74 -7.91 17.53
CA ASP A 445 28.05 -7.28 16.25
C ASP A 445 27.54 -8.17 15.11
N MET A 446 26.70 -7.62 14.25
CA MET A 446 26.16 -8.33 13.09
C MET A 446 27.22 -8.63 12.02
N TYR A 447 28.32 -7.86 11.98
CA TYR A 447 29.43 -8.11 11.04
C TYR A 447 30.22 -9.37 11.40
N ASP A 448 30.37 -9.66 12.71
CA ASP A 448 30.97 -10.91 13.18
C ASP A 448 30.14 -12.14 12.75
N ARG A 449 28.79 -11.99 12.70
CA ARG A 449 27.91 -13.06 12.17
C ARG A 449 28.14 -13.29 10.69
N ARG A 450 28.20 -12.21 9.92
CA ARG A 450 28.47 -12.34 8.47
C ARG A 450 29.75 -13.11 8.22
N GLU A 451 30.83 -12.80 8.92
CA GLU A 451 32.12 -13.49 8.77
C GLU A 451 32.03 -15.01 9.05
N GLN A 452 31.15 -15.41 9.95
CA GLN A 452 30.90 -16.82 10.28
C GLN A 452 30.01 -17.56 9.27
N GLU A 453 29.22 -16.83 8.49
CA GLU A 453 28.21 -17.35 7.56
C GLU A 453 28.52 -17.07 6.09
N LEU A 454 29.79 -16.77 5.76
CA LEU A 454 30.22 -16.52 4.38
C LEU A 454 29.99 -17.75 3.50
N PRO A 455 29.43 -17.57 2.28
CA PRO A 455 29.20 -18.69 1.37
C PRO A 455 30.51 -19.21 0.77
N GLU A 456 30.50 -20.48 0.36
CA GLU A 456 31.60 -21.07 -0.39
C GLU A 456 31.57 -20.59 -1.85
N GLU A 457 32.76 -20.28 -2.40
CA GLU A 457 32.89 -19.83 -3.79
C GLU A 457 32.74 -21.03 -4.77
N ILE A 458 31.93 -20.81 -5.79
CA ILE A 458 31.81 -21.72 -6.92
C ILE A 458 32.96 -21.42 -7.91
N PRO A 459 33.81 -22.40 -8.21
CA PRO A 459 34.93 -22.21 -9.15
C PRO A 459 34.46 -21.76 -10.53
N VAL A 460 35.14 -20.76 -11.08
CA VAL A 460 34.85 -20.20 -12.43
C VAL A 460 35.20 -21.20 -13.51
N THR A 461 34.29 -21.45 -14.41
CA THR A 461 34.51 -22.39 -15.55
C THR A 461 34.67 -21.69 -16.90
N GLY A 462 34.29 -20.37 -16.97
CA GLY A 462 34.05 -19.69 -18.23
C GLY A 462 32.79 -20.22 -18.92
N ASP A 463 32.36 -19.49 -19.96
CA ASP A 463 31.14 -19.84 -20.70
C ASP A 463 31.16 -21.26 -21.26
N LYS A 464 30.17 -22.06 -20.90
CA LYS A 464 29.93 -23.45 -21.36
C LYS A 464 28.66 -23.53 -22.22
N GLY A 465 27.98 -22.41 -22.44
CA GLY A 465 26.71 -22.34 -23.16
C GLY A 465 25.53 -22.96 -22.38
N ILE A 466 25.68 -23.15 -21.06
CA ILE A 466 24.57 -23.60 -20.20
C ILE A 466 23.58 -22.47 -20.09
N THR A 467 22.30 -22.76 -20.28
CA THR A 467 21.22 -21.79 -20.18
C THR A 467 20.38 -22.03 -18.93
N LEU A 468 19.62 -21.00 -18.47
CA LEU A 468 18.68 -21.15 -17.35
C LEU A 468 17.61 -22.22 -17.66
N LEU A 469 17.29 -22.45 -18.94
CA LEU A 469 16.43 -23.57 -19.40
C LEU A 469 17.03 -24.93 -19.08
N ASP A 470 18.36 -25.09 -19.22
CA ASP A 470 19.03 -26.33 -18.87
C ASP A 470 18.93 -26.66 -17.39
N VAL A 471 18.97 -25.61 -16.54
CA VAL A 471 18.76 -25.74 -15.11
C VAL A 471 17.30 -26.13 -14.82
N LYS A 472 16.33 -25.47 -15.45
CA LYS A 472 14.89 -25.75 -15.27
C LYS A 472 14.52 -27.17 -15.65
N GLU A 473 15.15 -27.70 -16.69
CA GLU A 473 14.94 -29.08 -17.18
C GLU A 473 15.82 -30.11 -16.48
N GLY A 474 16.67 -29.71 -15.53
CA GLY A 474 17.53 -30.60 -14.77
C GLY A 474 18.73 -31.18 -15.58
N ARG A 475 19.12 -30.56 -16.70
CA ARG A 475 20.30 -30.92 -17.49
C ARG A 475 21.58 -30.36 -16.89
N ALA A 476 21.50 -29.28 -16.13
CA ALA A 476 22.59 -28.68 -15.37
C ALA A 476 22.11 -28.26 -13.99
N SER A 477 23.01 -28.19 -13.03
CA SER A 477 22.75 -27.60 -11.73
C SER A 477 22.81 -26.06 -11.79
N MET A 478 22.22 -25.40 -10.82
CA MET A 478 22.34 -23.94 -10.68
C MET A 478 23.80 -23.52 -10.47
N ASP A 479 24.59 -24.31 -9.75
CA ASP A 479 26.01 -24.04 -9.52
C ASP A 479 26.84 -24.11 -10.83
N GLU A 480 26.61 -25.11 -11.68
CA GLU A 480 27.26 -25.20 -13.00
C GLU A 480 26.84 -24.02 -13.90
N PHE A 481 25.61 -23.59 -13.82
CA PHE A 481 25.10 -22.43 -14.53
C PHE A 481 25.78 -21.13 -14.08
N ILE A 482 25.85 -20.88 -12.78
CA ILE A 482 26.44 -19.64 -12.21
C ILE A 482 27.97 -19.63 -12.38
N ALA A 483 28.64 -20.80 -12.39
CA ALA A 483 30.08 -20.92 -12.55
C ALA A 483 30.64 -20.33 -13.87
N GLN A 484 29.79 -20.17 -14.87
CA GLN A 484 30.22 -19.67 -16.18
C GLN A 484 30.26 -18.15 -16.31
N PHE A 485 29.63 -17.39 -15.42
CA PHE A 485 29.60 -15.92 -15.45
C PHE A 485 30.89 -15.31 -14.89
N ASP A 486 31.32 -14.21 -15.46
CA ASP A 486 32.41 -13.39 -14.96
C ASP A 486 31.94 -12.39 -13.90
N ASP A 487 32.82 -11.52 -13.40
CA ASP A 487 32.51 -10.57 -12.33
C ASP A 487 31.59 -9.44 -12.82
N GLU A 488 31.71 -9.03 -14.08
CA GLU A 488 30.84 -8.03 -14.71
C GLU A 488 29.40 -8.57 -14.85
N ASP A 489 29.27 -9.81 -15.31
CA ASP A 489 27.97 -10.49 -15.40
C ASP A 489 27.32 -10.63 -14.02
N LEU A 490 28.10 -11.04 -13.01
CA LEU A 490 27.59 -11.16 -11.63
C LEU A 490 27.18 -9.81 -11.05
N ALA A 491 27.89 -8.73 -11.39
CA ALA A 491 27.52 -7.39 -10.99
C ALA A 491 26.20 -6.92 -11.63
N CYS A 492 25.82 -7.43 -12.80
CA CYS A 492 24.54 -7.09 -13.41
C CYS A 492 23.33 -7.62 -12.60
N PHE A 493 23.48 -8.72 -11.85
CA PHE A 493 22.38 -9.25 -11.03
C PHE A 493 21.98 -8.35 -9.85
N VAL A 494 22.90 -7.52 -9.38
CA VAL A 494 22.63 -6.60 -8.25
C VAL A 494 22.09 -5.24 -8.71
N ARG A 495 21.99 -5.00 -10.02
CA ARG A 495 21.49 -3.76 -10.61
C ARG A 495 20.07 -3.97 -11.14
N GLY A 496 19.09 -3.34 -10.49
CA GLY A 496 17.76 -3.16 -11.06
C GLY A 496 17.80 -2.17 -12.20
N GLU A 497 17.06 -2.44 -13.29
CA GLU A 497 16.97 -1.57 -14.45
C GLU A 497 16.18 -0.30 -14.11
N GLY A 498 16.42 0.79 -14.84
CA GLY A 498 15.74 2.06 -14.63
C GLY A 498 14.23 2.03 -14.91
N MET A 499 13.53 3.02 -14.39
CA MET A 499 12.11 3.21 -14.69
C MET A 499 11.91 3.40 -16.20
N GLY A 500 10.82 2.84 -16.71
CA GLY A 500 10.48 2.94 -18.13
C GLY A 500 11.41 2.17 -19.06
N SER A 501 12.07 1.10 -18.59
CA SER A 501 12.98 0.26 -19.37
C SER A 501 12.34 -0.26 -20.66
N SER A 502 13.11 -0.25 -21.74
CA SER A 502 12.70 -0.85 -23.03
C SER A 502 12.70 -2.38 -23.05
N LEU A 503 13.24 -3.01 -22.00
CA LEU A 503 13.31 -4.48 -21.88
C LEU A 503 11.95 -5.08 -21.46
N VAL A 504 11.05 -4.27 -20.93
CA VAL A 504 9.77 -4.68 -20.34
C VAL A 504 8.63 -3.76 -20.79
N THR A 505 7.45 -3.94 -20.23
CA THR A 505 6.27 -3.12 -20.52
C THR A 505 6.54 -1.63 -20.29
N ALA A 506 6.29 -0.82 -21.30
CA ALA A 506 6.56 0.62 -21.27
C ALA A 506 5.78 1.34 -20.15
N GLY A 507 6.50 2.15 -19.38
CA GLY A 507 5.93 2.92 -18.29
C GLY A 507 5.78 2.17 -16.97
N THR A 508 6.37 0.96 -16.83
CA THR A 508 6.46 0.24 -15.57
C THR A 508 7.61 0.75 -14.69
N ALA A 509 7.57 0.38 -13.42
CA ALA A 509 8.47 0.94 -12.42
C ALA A 509 9.92 0.50 -12.61
N SER A 510 10.18 -0.73 -13.06
CA SER A 510 11.54 -1.24 -13.26
C SER A 510 11.56 -2.65 -13.85
N ALA A 511 12.78 -3.17 -14.09
CA ALA A 511 13.04 -4.56 -14.41
C ALA A 511 14.31 -5.06 -13.71
N PHE A 512 14.48 -6.36 -13.62
CA PHE A 512 15.66 -6.98 -13.03
C PHE A 512 15.95 -8.34 -13.66
N ALA A 513 17.02 -9.02 -13.25
CA ALA A 513 17.53 -10.30 -13.74
C ALA A 513 18.18 -10.19 -15.12
N GLY A 514 17.48 -10.41 -16.21
CA GLY A 514 18.02 -10.31 -17.56
C GLY A 514 18.16 -8.87 -18.04
N VAL A 515 19.07 -8.09 -17.45
CA VAL A 515 19.30 -6.67 -17.77
C VAL A 515 20.40 -6.45 -18.81
N SER A 516 21.23 -7.46 -19.09
CA SER A 516 22.28 -7.40 -20.11
C SER A 516 22.05 -8.39 -21.25
N SER A 517 22.62 -8.11 -22.42
CA SER A 517 22.51 -8.99 -23.59
C SER A 517 23.09 -10.37 -23.32
N ASN A 518 24.17 -10.48 -22.51
CA ASN A 518 24.76 -11.73 -22.14
C ASN A 518 23.85 -12.57 -21.24
N LEU A 519 23.25 -11.96 -20.21
CA LEU A 519 22.31 -12.63 -19.33
C LEU A 519 21.06 -13.11 -20.10
N ILE A 520 20.53 -12.30 -21.01
CA ILE A 520 19.39 -12.69 -21.87
C ILE A 520 19.76 -13.84 -22.81
N ALA A 521 20.98 -13.84 -23.36
CA ALA A 521 21.48 -14.93 -24.21
C ALA A 521 21.51 -16.29 -23.46
N HIS A 522 21.83 -16.26 -22.17
CA HIS A 522 21.76 -17.41 -21.26
C HIS A 522 20.35 -17.74 -20.76
N LYS A 523 19.31 -17.18 -21.40
CA LYS A 523 17.90 -17.40 -21.08
C LYS A 523 17.47 -16.92 -19.69
N ILE A 524 18.13 -15.89 -19.17
CA ILE A 524 17.66 -15.17 -17.99
C ILE A 524 16.68 -14.09 -18.47
N PRO A 525 15.41 -14.12 -18.05
CA PRO A 525 14.41 -13.16 -18.52
C PRO A 525 14.58 -11.79 -17.84
N SER A 526 14.20 -10.71 -18.53
CA SER A 526 13.94 -9.45 -17.89
C SER A 526 12.61 -9.54 -17.12
N VAL A 527 12.66 -9.46 -15.80
CA VAL A 527 11.49 -9.59 -14.94
C VAL A 527 10.93 -8.20 -14.69
N CYS A 528 9.73 -7.95 -15.18
CA CYS A 528 9.03 -6.66 -15.04
C CYS A 528 8.43 -6.51 -13.66
N CYS A 529 8.67 -5.38 -13.00
CA CYS A 529 7.96 -5.00 -11.79
C CYS A 529 7.24 -3.65 -11.95
N ASP A 530 6.08 -3.52 -11.30
CA ASP A 530 5.27 -2.31 -11.39
C ASP A 530 4.60 -1.96 -10.07
N ASP A 531 4.43 -0.66 -9.83
CA ASP A 531 3.59 -0.14 -8.75
C ASP A 531 2.11 -0.45 -9.07
N GLY A 532 1.20 -0.61 -8.13
CA GLY A 532 1.35 -0.47 -6.68
C GLY A 532 0.17 -1.17 -6.00
N PRO A 533 0.00 -0.97 -4.68
CA PRO A 533 -1.06 -1.62 -3.90
C PRO A 533 -2.50 -1.44 -4.43
N SER A 534 -2.80 -0.32 -5.06
CA SER A 534 -4.14 -0.05 -5.63
C SER A 534 -4.27 -0.39 -7.14
N GLY A 535 -3.41 -1.25 -7.68
CA GLY A 535 -3.40 -1.67 -9.09
C GLY A 535 -2.19 -1.15 -9.88
N MET A 536 -2.01 -1.63 -11.12
CA MET A 536 -0.86 -1.26 -11.94
C MET A 536 -0.83 0.23 -12.26
N ARG A 537 0.33 0.86 -12.04
CA ARG A 537 0.59 2.25 -12.39
C ARG A 537 1.42 2.34 -13.65
N LEU A 538 0.77 2.33 -14.80
CA LEU A 538 1.44 2.39 -16.09
C LEU A 538 1.67 3.85 -16.52
N ASP A 539 2.89 4.37 -16.32
CA ASP A 539 3.24 5.77 -16.58
C ASP A 539 3.18 6.16 -18.06
N SER A 540 3.16 5.17 -18.96
CA SER A 540 2.84 5.36 -20.37
C SER A 540 1.42 5.90 -20.62
N GLY A 541 0.55 5.87 -19.61
CA GLY A 541 -0.86 6.25 -19.73
C GLY A 541 -1.79 5.11 -20.14
N MET A 542 -1.28 3.90 -20.31
CA MET A 542 -2.12 2.71 -20.48
C MET A 542 -3.09 2.58 -19.32
N LYS A 543 -4.29 2.14 -19.65
CA LYS A 543 -5.37 2.02 -18.65
C LYS A 543 -5.32 0.67 -17.94
N ALA A 544 -5.41 0.74 -16.62
CA ALA A 544 -5.48 -0.43 -15.75
C ALA A 544 -6.66 -0.30 -14.78
N PHE A 545 -6.93 -1.35 -14.03
CA PHE A 545 -7.98 -1.37 -13.03
C PHE A 545 -7.46 -0.76 -11.72
N SER A 546 -8.14 0.28 -11.19
CA SER A 546 -7.83 0.83 -9.87
C SER A 546 -8.67 0.14 -8.81
N LEU A 547 -8.00 -0.54 -7.89
CA LEU A 547 -8.58 -1.27 -6.76
C LEU A 547 -8.96 -0.35 -5.60
N PRO A 548 -9.86 -0.81 -4.71
CA PRO A 548 -10.02 -0.22 -3.38
C PRO A 548 -8.69 -0.21 -2.61
N ASN A 549 -8.47 0.84 -1.81
CA ASN A 549 -7.23 1.00 -1.05
C ASN A 549 -7.05 -0.07 0.05
N GLY A 550 -5.82 -0.16 0.60
CA GLY A 550 -5.45 -1.17 1.59
C GLY A 550 -6.28 -1.11 2.87
N THR A 551 -6.52 0.11 3.42
CA THR A 551 -7.34 0.29 4.63
C THR A 551 -8.76 -0.25 4.42
N LEU A 552 -9.39 0.05 3.27
CA LEU A 552 -10.72 -0.49 2.93
C LEU A 552 -10.68 -2.02 2.83
N CYS A 553 -9.67 -2.57 2.16
CA CYS A 553 -9.48 -4.03 2.05
C CYS A 553 -9.32 -4.68 3.43
N GLY A 554 -8.57 -4.06 4.33
CA GLY A 554 -8.42 -4.47 5.73
C GLY A 554 -9.75 -4.45 6.49
N CYS A 555 -10.53 -3.35 6.35
CA CYS A 555 -11.85 -3.19 6.99
C CYS A 555 -12.87 -4.26 6.58
N SER A 556 -12.67 -4.93 5.46
CA SER A 556 -13.52 -6.05 5.04
C SER A 556 -13.41 -7.26 5.98
N PHE A 557 -12.27 -7.47 6.66
CA PHE A 557 -11.94 -8.67 7.43
C PHE A 557 -12.25 -9.97 6.65
N ASN A 558 -12.08 -9.93 5.33
CA ASN A 558 -12.45 -11.02 4.44
C ASN A 558 -11.26 -11.50 3.60
N LYS A 559 -10.58 -12.53 4.09
CA LYS A 559 -9.41 -13.13 3.42
C LYS A 559 -9.77 -13.63 2.01
N GLU A 560 -10.88 -14.38 1.89
CA GLU A 560 -11.32 -14.97 0.61
C GLU A 560 -11.60 -13.90 -0.46
N LEU A 561 -12.26 -12.82 -0.09
CA LEU A 561 -12.57 -11.73 -1.02
C LEU A 561 -11.30 -11.00 -1.48
N ASN A 562 -10.31 -10.80 -0.58
CA ASN A 562 -9.00 -10.28 -0.93
C ASN A 562 -8.28 -11.21 -1.92
N THR A 563 -8.25 -12.53 -1.67
CA THR A 563 -7.65 -13.51 -2.59
C THR A 563 -8.32 -13.46 -3.98
N ARG A 564 -9.66 -13.41 -4.04
CA ARG A 564 -10.39 -13.33 -5.31
C ARG A 564 -10.09 -12.06 -6.09
N LEU A 565 -10.05 -10.91 -5.42
CA LEU A 565 -9.81 -9.62 -6.06
C LEU A 565 -8.39 -9.55 -6.63
N TYR A 566 -7.40 -9.98 -5.85
CA TYR A 566 -6.01 -9.95 -6.28
C TYR A 566 -5.65 -11.07 -7.28
N ALA A 567 -6.44 -12.14 -7.37
CA ALA A 567 -6.34 -13.10 -8.46
C ALA A 567 -6.69 -12.46 -9.82
N LEU A 568 -7.70 -11.58 -9.84
CA LEU A 568 -8.07 -10.82 -11.05
C LEU A 568 -7.01 -9.78 -11.42
N LEU A 569 -6.42 -9.09 -10.43
CA LEU A 569 -5.26 -8.23 -10.66
C LEU A 569 -4.08 -9.03 -11.25
N GLY A 570 -3.78 -10.21 -10.70
CA GLY A 570 -2.72 -11.07 -11.22
C GLY A 570 -2.94 -11.50 -12.67
N LEU A 571 -4.19 -11.76 -13.08
CA LEU A 571 -4.53 -12.01 -14.49
C LEU A 571 -4.32 -10.77 -15.36
N GLU A 572 -4.69 -9.58 -14.87
CA GLU A 572 -4.48 -8.31 -15.57
C GLU A 572 -2.99 -8.01 -15.76
N MET A 573 -2.19 -8.21 -14.71
CA MET A 573 -0.73 -8.08 -14.76
C MET A 573 -0.12 -9.07 -15.77
N THR A 574 -0.53 -10.33 -15.73
CA THR A 574 -0.06 -11.36 -16.69
C THR A 574 -0.38 -10.96 -18.13
N ALA A 575 -1.57 -10.41 -18.38
CA ALA A 575 -1.98 -9.91 -19.71
C ALA A 575 -1.13 -8.72 -20.18
N ASN A 576 -0.67 -7.89 -19.24
CA ASN A 576 0.20 -6.73 -19.51
C ASN A 576 1.70 -7.05 -19.40
N LYS A 577 2.09 -8.32 -19.32
CA LYS A 577 3.48 -8.80 -19.23
C LYS A 577 4.24 -8.21 -18.02
N VAL A 578 3.55 -8.04 -16.88
CA VAL A 578 4.11 -7.61 -15.60
C VAL A 578 4.16 -8.81 -14.67
N GLU A 579 5.34 -9.12 -14.10
CA GLU A 579 5.57 -10.31 -13.29
C GLU A 579 5.48 -10.07 -11.80
N VAL A 580 5.78 -8.85 -11.35
CA VAL A 580 5.91 -8.52 -9.93
C VAL A 580 5.12 -7.25 -9.62
N LEU A 581 4.18 -7.35 -8.69
CA LEU A 581 3.54 -6.19 -8.09
C LEU A 581 4.42 -5.64 -6.96
N LEU A 582 4.70 -4.35 -6.93
CA LEU A 582 5.33 -3.67 -5.79
C LEU A 582 4.26 -3.37 -4.72
N GLY A 583 3.79 -4.44 -4.12
CA GLY A 583 2.73 -4.51 -3.13
C GLY A 583 2.47 -5.97 -2.69
N PRO A 584 1.77 -6.17 -1.56
CA PRO A 584 1.09 -5.17 -0.74
C PRO A 584 2.02 -4.32 0.13
N GLY A 585 1.62 -3.05 0.37
CA GLY A 585 2.16 -2.24 1.45
C GLY A 585 1.56 -2.73 2.78
N MET A 586 2.40 -2.98 3.81
CA MET A 586 1.90 -3.64 5.01
C MET A 586 2.56 -3.16 6.31
N ASN A 587 3.02 -1.91 6.34
CA ASN A 587 3.48 -1.29 7.58
C ASN A 587 2.29 -1.05 8.52
N ILE A 588 2.57 -0.98 9.80
CA ILE A 588 1.54 -0.78 10.84
C ILE A 588 1.06 0.68 10.83
N HIS A 589 -0.24 0.90 11.01
CA HIS A 589 -0.83 2.21 11.28
C HIS A 589 -0.43 2.65 12.70
N ARG A 590 0.80 3.14 12.84
CA ARG A 590 1.34 3.58 14.15
C ARG A 590 0.68 4.85 14.63
N HIS A 591 0.39 5.77 13.70
CA HIS A 591 -0.22 7.07 13.98
C HIS A 591 -1.18 7.48 12.85
N PRO A 592 -2.32 8.14 13.15
CA PRO A 592 -3.31 8.53 12.13
C PRO A 592 -2.79 9.49 11.07
N LEU A 593 -1.75 10.28 11.37
CA LEU A 593 -1.21 11.28 10.46
C LEU A 593 -0.26 10.72 9.39
N ASN A 594 0.16 9.46 9.47
CA ASN A 594 1.01 8.88 8.42
C ASN A 594 0.32 8.92 7.06
N GLY A 595 0.98 9.54 6.08
CA GLY A 595 0.42 9.78 4.75
C GLY A 595 0.11 8.52 3.95
N ARG A 596 0.82 7.42 4.18
CA ARG A 596 0.65 6.15 3.46
C ARG A 596 -0.24 5.12 4.17
N ASN A 597 -0.92 5.48 5.27
CA ASN A 597 -1.87 4.57 5.90
C ASN A 597 -2.94 4.06 4.92
N PHE A 598 -3.30 4.84 3.89
CA PHE A 598 -4.32 4.46 2.89
C PHE A 598 -4.00 3.15 2.17
N GLU A 599 -2.74 2.87 1.90
CA GLU A 599 -2.30 1.65 1.19
C GLU A 599 -1.94 0.50 2.15
N TYR A 600 -1.75 0.79 3.43
CA TYR A 600 -1.55 -0.20 4.49
C TYR A 600 -2.90 -0.69 5.03
N PHE A 601 -2.90 -1.60 6.00
CA PHE A 601 -4.13 -2.28 6.39
C PHE A 601 -4.67 -1.91 7.77
N SER A 602 -3.80 -1.82 8.79
CA SER A 602 -4.27 -1.79 10.18
C SER A 602 -3.19 -1.39 11.19
N GLU A 603 -3.63 -0.99 12.38
CA GLU A 603 -2.80 -0.91 13.59
C GLU A 603 -2.45 -2.30 14.17
N ASP A 604 -3.13 -3.37 13.72
CA ASP A 604 -2.92 -4.74 14.20
C ASP A 604 -2.04 -5.57 13.25
N PRO A 605 -0.95 -6.17 13.73
CA PRO A 605 -0.03 -6.94 12.90
C PRO A 605 -0.59 -8.28 12.41
N TYR A 606 -1.51 -8.93 13.15
CA TYR A 606 -2.11 -10.19 12.73
C TYR A 606 -3.11 -9.98 11.59
N LEU A 607 -3.96 -8.95 11.70
CA LEU A 607 -4.87 -8.55 10.62
C LEU A 607 -4.05 -8.16 9.38
N THR A 608 -3.03 -7.31 9.54
CA THR A 608 -2.14 -6.86 8.46
C THR A 608 -1.50 -8.04 7.72
N GLY A 609 -0.85 -8.95 8.45
CA GLY A 609 -0.21 -10.12 7.85
C GLY A 609 -1.19 -11.09 7.18
N SER A 610 -2.40 -11.25 7.76
CA SER A 610 -3.43 -12.13 7.22
C SER A 610 -4.02 -11.60 5.90
N ILE A 611 -4.28 -10.30 5.81
CA ILE A 611 -4.80 -9.67 4.57
C ILE A 611 -3.71 -9.64 3.50
N ALA A 612 -2.48 -9.27 3.86
CA ALA A 612 -1.34 -9.33 2.94
C ALA A 612 -1.15 -10.74 2.35
N THR A 613 -1.19 -11.77 3.20
CA THR A 613 -1.11 -13.17 2.76
C THR A 613 -2.21 -13.52 1.75
N ALA A 614 -3.46 -13.11 2.02
CA ALA A 614 -4.57 -13.37 1.11
C ALA A 614 -4.39 -12.68 -0.27
N GLN A 615 -3.85 -11.47 -0.28
CA GLN A 615 -3.54 -10.75 -1.52
C GLN A 615 -2.39 -11.42 -2.30
N LEU A 616 -1.33 -11.84 -1.61
CA LEU A 616 -0.21 -12.59 -2.23
C LEU A 616 -0.67 -13.93 -2.83
N GLU A 617 -1.53 -14.67 -2.12
CA GLU A 617 -2.15 -15.91 -2.63
C GLU A 617 -2.93 -15.62 -3.92
N GLY A 618 -3.71 -14.55 -3.94
CA GLY A 618 -4.45 -14.10 -5.11
C GLY A 618 -3.52 -13.81 -6.29
N LEU A 619 -2.50 -12.98 -6.11
CA LEU A 619 -1.52 -12.65 -7.14
C LEU A 619 -0.85 -13.91 -7.72
N LYS A 620 -0.41 -14.82 -6.84
CA LYS A 620 0.23 -16.07 -7.26
C LYS A 620 -0.71 -16.96 -8.07
N SER A 621 -1.99 -17.03 -7.71
CA SER A 621 -3.01 -17.73 -8.49
C SER A 621 -3.24 -17.10 -9.86
N GLY A 622 -3.12 -15.77 -9.97
CA GLY A 622 -3.13 -15.01 -11.23
C GLY A 622 -1.85 -15.17 -12.07
N GLY A 623 -0.79 -15.77 -11.51
CA GLY A 623 0.46 -16.10 -12.21
C GLY A 623 1.57 -15.05 -12.04
N VAL A 624 1.49 -14.19 -11.03
CA VAL A 624 2.48 -13.15 -10.73
C VAL A 624 2.85 -13.17 -9.25
N SER A 625 3.92 -12.50 -8.88
CA SER A 625 4.39 -12.37 -7.50
C SER A 625 4.06 -10.99 -6.93
N GLY A 626 3.92 -10.91 -5.60
CA GLY A 626 3.85 -9.65 -4.88
C GLY A 626 5.14 -9.37 -4.10
N THR A 627 5.47 -8.10 -3.93
CA THR A 627 6.59 -7.61 -3.12
C THR A 627 6.05 -6.98 -1.85
N ILE A 628 6.23 -7.65 -0.72
CA ILE A 628 5.84 -7.07 0.58
C ILE A 628 6.73 -5.90 0.94
N LYS A 629 6.13 -4.76 1.29
CA LYS A 629 6.82 -3.50 1.53
C LYS A 629 6.19 -2.69 2.66
N HIS A 630 6.92 -1.78 3.31
CA HIS A 630 8.34 -1.49 3.21
C HIS A 630 9.02 -2.11 4.43
N PHE A 631 9.95 -3.00 4.24
CA PHE A 631 10.58 -3.84 5.27
C PHE A 631 11.82 -3.15 5.87
N CYS A 632 11.70 -2.57 7.08
CA CYS A 632 10.54 -2.37 7.95
C CYS A 632 10.52 -0.96 8.55
N GLY A 633 9.49 -0.63 9.32
CA GLY A 633 9.48 0.59 10.13
C GLY A 633 9.11 1.87 9.38
N ASN A 634 8.54 1.79 8.15
CA ASN A 634 8.05 2.96 7.42
C ASN A 634 6.67 3.40 7.96
N ASN A 635 6.68 4.05 9.12
CA ASN A 635 5.46 4.49 9.81
C ASN A 635 5.29 6.02 9.80
N GLN A 636 6.10 6.73 9.00
CA GLN A 636 6.11 8.17 8.78
C GLN A 636 6.64 8.47 7.38
N GLU A 637 6.08 9.47 6.69
CA GLU A 637 6.55 9.91 5.37
C GLU A 637 7.46 11.14 5.44
N TYR A 638 7.23 12.03 6.40
CA TYR A 638 8.06 13.21 6.62
C TYR A 638 9.48 12.79 6.98
N HIS A 639 10.46 13.26 6.21
CA HIS A 639 11.88 12.89 6.33
C HIS A 639 12.18 11.37 6.21
N ARG A 640 11.31 10.59 5.54
CA ARG A 640 11.42 9.13 5.44
C ARG A 640 12.78 8.62 4.92
N HIS A 641 13.49 9.44 4.13
CA HIS A 641 14.81 9.08 3.58
C HIS A 641 15.97 9.20 4.59
N THR A 642 15.79 9.92 5.69
CA THR A 642 16.86 10.24 6.64
C THR A 642 16.50 9.98 8.10
N MET A 643 15.23 9.75 8.39
CA MET A 643 14.72 9.55 9.74
C MET A 643 15.06 8.15 10.25
N ASP A 644 15.59 8.06 11.49
CA ASP A 644 15.87 6.81 12.19
C ASP A 644 14.68 6.40 13.09
N SER A 645 14.12 5.24 12.81
CA SER A 645 13.13 4.58 13.66
C SER A 645 13.84 3.80 14.74
N VAL A 646 13.92 4.38 15.96
CA VAL A 646 14.59 3.75 17.12
C VAL A 646 13.55 2.88 17.85
N ILE A 647 13.66 1.57 17.66
CA ILE A 647 12.65 0.59 18.06
C ILE A 647 13.28 -0.51 18.91
N SER A 648 12.61 -0.93 20.00
CA SER A 648 13.04 -2.08 20.77
C SER A 648 12.98 -3.38 19.96
N GLN A 649 13.84 -4.35 20.28
CA GLN A 649 13.79 -5.66 19.64
C GLN A 649 12.43 -6.35 19.86
N ARG A 650 11.81 -6.15 21.02
CA ARG A 650 10.49 -6.66 21.36
C ARG A 650 9.41 -6.08 20.45
N ALA A 651 9.34 -4.75 20.33
CA ALA A 651 8.35 -4.09 19.46
C ALA A 651 8.53 -4.46 17.98
N LEU A 652 9.78 -4.57 17.52
CA LEU A 652 10.05 -5.07 16.16
C LEU A 652 9.43 -6.45 15.97
N ARG A 653 9.68 -7.41 16.87
CA ARG A 653 9.24 -8.80 16.72
C ARG A 653 7.74 -9.04 16.98
N GLU A 654 7.13 -8.30 17.90
CA GLU A 654 5.72 -8.48 18.24
C GLU A 654 4.77 -7.61 17.40
N VAL A 655 5.26 -6.53 16.79
CA VAL A 655 4.41 -5.54 16.06
C VAL A 655 4.92 -5.28 14.64
N TYR A 656 6.09 -4.62 14.49
CA TYR A 656 6.48 -4.05 13.21
C TYR A 656 6.99 -5.06 12.18
N LEU A 657 7.49 -6.20 12.62
CA LEU A 657 7.91 -7.32 11.76
C LEU A 657 6.88 -8.46 11.71
N LYS A 658 5.94 -8.52 12.69
CA LYS A 658 5.04 -9.67 12.82
C LYS A 658 4.15 -9.89 11.57
N GLY A 659 3.64 -8.84 10.96
CA GLY A 659 2.88 -8.95 9.71
C GLY A 659 3.71 -9.54 8.58
N PHE A 660 4.96 -9.08 8.43
CA PHE A 660 5.91 -9.61 7.42
C PHE A 660 6.26 -11.08 7.71
N GLU A 661 6.48 -11.45 8.97
CA GLU A 661 6.71 -12.84 9.37
C GLU A 661 5.56 -13.76 8.93
N ILE A 662 4.32 -13.34 9.16
CA ILE A 662 3.11 -14.09 8.75
C ILE A 662 3.09 -14.27 7.23
N ALA A 663 3.34 -13.20 6.48
CA ALA A 663 3.34 -13.24 5.01
C ALA A 663 4.46 -14.15 4.46
N VAL A 664 5.68 -14.05 4.99
CA VAL A 664 6.82 -14.89 4.57
C VAL A 664 6.56 -16.36 4.90
N LYS A 665 6.15 -16.67 6.13
CA LYS A 665 5.89 -18.06 6.57
C LYS A 665 4.69 -18.71 5.90
N SER A 666 3.81 -17.93 5.24
CA SER A 666 2.73 -18.46 4.42
C SER A 666 3.21 -19.17 3.16
N GLY A 667 4.43 -18.87 2.68
CA GLY A 667 4.99 -19.37 1.42
C GLY A 667 4.46 -18.68 0.16
N TYR A 668 3.71 -17.58 0.30
CA TYR A 668 3.22 -16.77 -0.83
C TYR A 668 4.07 -15.51 -1.10
N ALA A 669 4.90 -15.07 -0.15
CA ALA A 669 5.80 -13.95 -0.34
C ALA A 669 7.09 -14.41 -1.04
N ASP A 670 7.29 -14.02 -2.29
CA ASP A 670 8.46 -14.37 -3.09
C ASP A 670 9.42 -13.17 -3.26
N SER A 671 8.99 -11.96 -2.91
CA SER A 671 9.79 -10.73 -3.01
C SER A 671 9.55 -9.82 -1.81
N VAL A 672 10.60 -9.13 -1.39
CA VAL A 672 10.60 -8.17 -0.27
C VAL A 672 11.29 -6.89 -0.72
N MET A 673 10.72 -5.73 -0.34
CA MET A 673 11.35 -4.42 -0.55
C MET A 673 11.72 -3.82 0.82
N THR A 674 13.01 -3.47 1.00
CA THR A 674 13.46 -2.73 2.18
C THR A 674 12.96 -1.29 2.14
N THR A 675 12.88 -0.62 3.30
CA THR A 675 12.40 0.77 3.36
C THR A 675 13.50 1.78 3.07
N TYR A 676 13.12 3.02 2.79
CA TYR A 676 14.04 4.16 2.65
C TYR A 676 14.78 4.49 3.94
N GLY A 677 14.10 4.43 5.09
CA GLY A 677 14.59 4.96 6.35
C GLY A 677 15.55 4.05 7.09
N LEU A 678 16.07 4.58 8.19
CA LEU A 678 16.91 3.84 9.11
C LEU A 678 16.04 3.11 10.14
N VAL A 679 16.54 1.98 10.59
CA VAL A 679 16.06 1.28 11.80
C VAL A 679 17.27 1.05 12.71
N ASN A 680 17.22 1.65 13.90
CA ASN A 680 18.29 1.55 14.88
C ASN A 680 19.68 1.91 14.33
N GLY A 681 19.76 3.03 13.59
CA GLY A 681 21.00 3.62 13.05
C GLY A 681 21.52 3.01 11.76
N LEU A 682 20.77 2.09 11.13
CA LEU A 682 21.14 1.48 9.86
C LEU A 682 20.03 1.61 8.84
N TYR A 683 20.39 2.02 7.62
CA TYR A 683 19.49 1.86 6.49
C TYR A 683 19.16 0.38 6.27
N THR A 684 17.90 0.08 6.10
CA THR A 684 17.41 -1.30 6.06
C THR A 684 18.02 -2.12 4.93
N ALA A 685 18.38 -1.48 3.81
CA ALA A 685 19.09 -2.12 2.72
C ALA A 685 20.47 -2.69 3.12
N GLY A 686 21.16 -2.06 4.08
CA GLY A 686 22.46 -2.47 4.58
C GLY A 686 22.44 -3.29 5.88
N SER A 687 21.26 -3.66 6.38
CA SER A 687 21.11 -4.35 7.66
C SER A 687 21.19 -5.88 7.52
N TYR A 688 22.32 -6.48 7.91
CA TYR A 688 22.49 -7.93 7.94
C TYR A 688 21.51 -8.60 8.91
N ASP A 689 21.30 -8.00 10.09
CA ASP A 689 20.35 -8.53 11.08
C ASP A 689 18.94 -8.63 10.51
N LEU A 690 18.48 -7.60 9.76
CA LEU A 690 17.16 -7.59 9.18
C LEU A 690 17.02 -8.58 8.01
N ASN A 691 17.88 -8.44 7.00
CA ASN A 691 17.74 -9.15 5.73
C ASN A 691 18.27 -10.59 5.79
N THR A 692 19.26 -10.86 6.64
CA THR A 692 19.84 -12.20 6.77
C THR A 692 19.38 -12.90 8.03
N THR A 693 19.70 -12.37 9.21
CA THR A 693 19.42 -13.07 10.48
C THR A 693 17.92 -13.33 10.64
N ILE A 694 17.07 -12.29 10.48
CA ILE A 694 15.63 -12.41 10.68
C ILE A 694 14.95 -13.00 9.43
N LEU A 695 15.08 -12.34 8.28
CA LEU A 695 14.30 -12.70 7.08
C LEU A 695 14.68 -14.07 6.54
N ARG A 696 15.98 -14.33 6.32
CA ARG A 696 16.42 -15.56 5.68
C ARG A 696 16.62 -16.71 6.67
N ASN A 697 17.35 -16.47 7.77
CA ASN A 697 17.73 -17.55 8.67
C ASN A 697 16.58 -17.95 9.63
N GLU A 698 15.89 -16.97 10.25
CA GLU A 698 14.82 -17.29 11.20
C GLU A 698 13.49 -17.63 10.51
N TRP A 699 13.14 -16.91 9.41
CA TRP A 699 11.86 -17.12 8.72
C TRP A 699 11.95 -18.04 7.51
N GLY A 700 13.16 -18.33 7.02
CA GLY A 700 13.41 -19.23 5.90
C GLY A 700 13.06 -18.64 4.53
N PHE A 701 13.14 -17.32 4.37
CA PHE A 701 12.87 -16.66 3.09
C PHE A 701 13.93 -17.00 2.05
N THR A 702 13.48 -17.48 0.88
CA THR A 702 14.34 -17.91 -0.24
C THR A 702 14.15 -17.06 -1.49
N GLY A 703 13.25 -16.09 -1.48
CA GLY A 703 12.97 -15.19 -2.59
C GLY A 703 14.00 -14.07 -2.73
N VAL A 704 13.64 -13.05 -3.49
CA VAL A 704 14.47 -11.88 -3.76
C VAL A 704 14.18 -10.72 -2.82
N VAL A 705 15.23 -10.00 -2.44
CA VAL A 705 15.14 -8.76 -1.66
C VAL A 705 15.63 -7.61 -2.52
N MET A 706 14.83 -6.56 -2.66
CA MET A 706 15.17 -5.34 -3.38
C MET A 706 15.17 -4.14 -2.45
N THR A 707 15.92 -3.10 -2.80
CA THR A 707 15.82 -1.79 -2.12
C THR A 707 14.53 -1.09 -2.54
N ASP A 708 14.10 -0.09 -1.77
CA ASP A 708 13.25 0.95 -2.31
C ASP A 708 14.03 1.80 -3.33
N TRP A 709 13.32 2.62 -4.16
CA TRP A 709 13.92 3.35 -5.29
C TRP A 709 14.91 4.42 -4.82
N TRP A 710 16.17 4.32 -5.26
CA TRP A 710 17.26 5.24 -4.88
C TRP A 710 17.51 5.31 -3.38
N ALA A 711 17.26 4.24 -2.63
CA ALA A 711 17.46 4.21 -1.19
C ALA A 711 18.94 4.42 -0.83
N SER A 712 19.17 5.14 0.25
CA SER A 712 20.52 5.24 0.85
C SER A 712 20.92 3.95 1.55
N ILE A 713 22.22 3.74 1.63
CA ILE A 713 22.83 2.57 2.29
C ILE A 713 23.93 3.10 3.23
N ASN A 714 24.11 2.49 4.38
CA ASN A 714 25.26 2.79 5.22
C ASN A 714 25.75 1.54 5.93
N ARG A 715 27.01 1.57 6.24
CA ARG A 715 27.60 0.75 7.29
C ARG A 715 27.59 1.56 8.59
N ARG A 716 27.44 0.88 9.73
CA ARG A 716 27.34 1.56 11.02
C ARG A 716 28.51 2.54 11.25
N GLY A 717 28.18 3.79 11.60
CA GLY A 717 29.13 4.86 11.83
C GLY A 717 29.73 5.48 10.56
N MET A 718 29.25 5.07 9.38
CA MET A 718 29.62 5.67 8.10
C MET A 718 28.49 6.56 7.58
N GLU A 719 28.86 7.57 6.81
CA GLU A 719 27.89 8.41 6.10
C GLU A 719 27.10 7.58 5.07
N PRO A 720 25.83 7.90 4.84
CA PRO A 720 25.01 7.20 3.85
C PRO A 720 25.52 7.44 2.42
N ASP A 721 25.50 6.36 1.63
CA ASP A 721 25.86 6.39 0.21
C ASP A 721 24.95 5.46 -0.59
N ALA A 722 24.23 6.00 -1.56
CA ALA A 722 23.36 5.22 -2.44
C ALA A 722 24.14 4.29 -3.40
N ASN A 723 25.45 4.49 -3.53
CA ASN A 723 26.34 3.68 -4.38
C ASN A 723 27.10 2.60 -3.61
N ASP A 724 26.91 2.49 -2.27
CA ASP A 724 27.55 1.45 -1.46
C ASP A 724 26.85 0.09 -1.59
N PHE A 725 26.82 -0.46 -2.80
CA PHE A 725 26.25 -1.78 -3.05
C PHE A 725 26.99 -2.90 -2.32
N ALA A 726 28.25 -2.70 -1.98
CA ALA A 726 29.01 -3.67 -1.19
C ALA A 726 28.33 -3.95 0.15
N THR A 727 27.91 -2.92 0.88
CA THR A 727 27.19 -3.08 2.16
C THR A 727 25.83 -3.75 1.97
N MET A 728 25.10 -3.43 0.89
CA MET A 728 23.84 -4.08 0.52
C MET A 728 24.04 -5.59 0.25
N ILE A 729 25.06 -5.95 -0.54
CA ILE A 729 25.42 -7.34 -0.88
C ILE A 729 25.76 -8.13 0.39
N GLN A 730 26.55 -7.54 1.29
CA GLN A 730 26.89 -8.13 2.58
C GLN A 730 25.65 -8.45 3.41
N ALA A 731 24.64 -7.58 3.38
CA ALA A 731 23.38 -7.75 4.09
C ALA A 731 22.41 -8.76 3.44
N GLN A 732 22.72 -9.30 2.27
CA GLN A 732 21.84 -10.14 1.45
C GLN A 732 20.56 -9.45 0.97
N ASN A 733 20.61 -8.15 0.75
CA ASN A 733 19.67 -7.46 -0.12
C ASN A 733 20.17 -7.69 -1.55
N ASP A 734 19.37 -8.36 -2.39
CA ASP A 734 19.87 -8.93 -3.66
C ASP A 734 20.07 -7.87 -4.74
N MET A 735 19.26 -6.80 -4.78
CA MET A 735 19.35 -5.82 -5.85
C MET A 735 19.00 -4.41 -5.42
N TYR A 736 19.70 -3.45 -6.04
CA TYR A 736 19.46 -2.02 -5.90
C TYR A 736 18.47 -1.51 -6.94
N MET A 737 17.42 -0.83 -6.52
CA MET A 737 16.39 -0.25 -7.39
C MET A 737 16.48 1.28 -7.32
N CYS A 738 16.55 2.01 -8.44
CA CYS A 738 16.87 1.50 -9.76
C CYS A 738 18.14 2.18 -10.28
N CYS A 739 18.90 1.44 -11.10
CA CYS A 739 20.09 1.98 -11.75
C CYS A 739 19.71 2.68 -13.07
N PRO A 740 20.51 3.68 -13.54
CA PRO A 740 20.25 4.33 -14.83
C PRO A 740 20.29 3.35 -16.03
N ASP A 741 21.11 2.32 -15.96
CA ASP A 741 21.27 1.23 -16.92
C ASP A 741 21.80 0.01 -16.15
N GLY A 742 21.01 -1.05 -16.01
CA GLY A 742 21.37 -2.26 -15.25
C GLY A 742 22.47 -3.09 -15.91
N SER A 743 22.68 -2.91 -17.23
CA SER A 743 23.68 -3.70 -17.98
C SER A 743 25.13 -3.26 -17.74
N LYS A 744 25.37 -2.12 -17.10
CA LYS A 744 26.69 -1.55 -16.84
C LYS A 744 26.66 -0.61 -15.62
N ASN A 745 27.85 -0.34 -15.07
CA ASN A 745 28.00 0.59 -13.95
C ASN A 745 27.92 2.06 -14.43
N MET A 746 26.68 2.52 -14.73
CA MET A 746 26.46 3.93 -15.09
C MET A 746 26.24 4.80 -13.82
N GLY A 747 25.71 4.20 -12.74
CA GLY A 747 25.44 4.89 -11.48
C GLY A 747 26.66 5.11 -10.58
N GLY A 748 27.79 4.45 -10.87
CA GLY A 748 29.01 4.57 -10.06
C GLY A 748 29.02 3.69 -8.81
N ASP A 749 28.33 2.53 -8.85
CA ASP A 749 28.36 1.57 -7.73
C ASP A 749 29.78 1.00 -7.48
N ASN A 750 30.00 0.55 -6.27
CA ASN A 750 31.29 0.08 -5.79
C ASN A 750 31.49 -1.46 -5.87
N VAL A 751 30.65 -2.20 -6.61
CA VAL A 751 30.66 -3.69 -6.62
C VAL A 751 32.01 -4.26 -7.03
N LEU A 752 32.53 -3.86 -8.19
CA LEU A 752 33.78 -4.42 -8.71
C LEU A 752 35.02 -3.97 -7.91
N GLU A 753 35.01 -2.73 -7.41
CA GLU A 753 36.04 -2.24 -6.50
C GLU A 753 36.05 -3.05 -5.20
N ALA A 754 34.88 -3.26 -4.60
CA ALA A 754 34.73 -4.00 -3.35
C ALA A 754 35.08 -5.50 -3.50
N LEU A 755 34.90 -6.07 -4.68
CA LEU A 755 35.36 -7.41 -5.01
C LEU A 755 36.90 -7.47 -5.11
N GLN A 756 37.51 -6.46 -5.73
CA GLN A 756 38.98 -6.39 -5.88
C GLN A 756 39.71 -6.17 -4.54
N ASP A 757 39.17 -5.36 -3.65
CA ASP A 757 39.77 -5.05 -2.34
C ASP A 757 39.33 -6.03 -1.22
N GLY A 758 38.43 -6.96 -1.53
CA GLY A 758 37.98 -8.02 -0.63
C GLY A 758 36.93 -7.60 0.39
N ARG A 759 36.29 -6.44 0.24
CA ARG A 759 35.14 -6.04 1.06
C ARG A 759 33.96 -7.00 0.87
N ILE A 760 33.77 -7.49 -0.34
CA ILE A 760 32.84 -8.58 -0.67
C ILE A 760 33.56 -9.75 -1.32
N LEU A 761 32.99 -10.95 -1.20
CA LEU A 761 33.48 -12.15 -1.86
C LEU A 761 32.69 -12.43 -3.14
N ARG A 762 33.34 -13.02 -4.16
CA ARG A 762 32.65 -13.49 -5.35
C ARG A 762 31.50 -14.44 -5.01
N ALA A 763 31.66 -15.27 -3.99
CA ALA A 763 30.63 -16.18 -3.50
C ALA A 763 29.33 -15.47 -3.05
N GLU A 764 29.43 -14.23 -2.56
CA GLU A 764 28.24 -13.43 -2.18
C GLU A 764 27.48 -12.97 -3.43
N LEU A 765 28.15 -12.57 -4.50
CA LEU A 765 27.53 -12.27 -5.79
C LEU A 765 26.90 -13.52 -6.42
N GLN A 766 27.59 -14.65 -6.35
CA GLN A 766 27.07 -15.94 -6.85
C GLN A 766 25.82 -16.37 -6.10
N ARG A 767 25.73 -16.12 -4.78
CA ARG A 767 24.52 -16.35 -3.97
C ARG A 767 23.36 -15.49 -4.46
N ILE A 768 23.59 -14.20 -4.70
CA ILE A 768 22.57 -13.28 -5.25
C ILE A 768 22.12 -13.78 -6.63
N ALA A 769 23.04 -14.10 -7.51
CA ALA A 769 22.70 -14.62 -8.83
C ALA A 769 21.83 -15.89 -8.76
N LYS A 770 22.09 -16.80 -7.81
CA LYS A 770 21.22 -17.96 -7.56
C LYS A 770 19.81 -17.56 -7.13
N ASN A 771 19.67 -16.61 -6.17
CA ASN A 771 18.38 -16.15 -5.70
C ASN A 771 17.57 -15.55 -6.86
N VAL A 772 18.18 -14.64 -7.61
CA VAL A 772 17.55 -13.95 -8.74
C VAL A 772 17.18 -14.94 -9.86
N CYS A 773 18.08 -15.87 -10.23
CA CYS A 773 17.80 -16.88 -11.25
C CYS A 773 16.72 -17.88 -10.83
N SER A 774 16.71 -18.28 -9.55
CA SER A 774 15.68 -19.17 -9.01
C SER A 774 14.31 -18.51 -9.07
N PHE A 775 14.21 -17.25 -8.67
CA PHE A 775 12.98 -16.46 -8.79
C PHE A 775 12.56 -16.30 -10.27
N ALA A 776 13.50 -15.90 -11.14
CA ALA A 776 13.22 -15.63 -12.55
C ALA A 776 12.69 -16.85 -13.30
N MET A 777 13.16 -18.07 -12.98
CA MET A 777 12.70 -19.33 -13.60
C MET A 777 11.22 -19.65 -13.38
N ASP A 778 10.61 -19.09 -12.34
CA ASP A 778 9.20 -19.34 -12.02
C ASP A 778 8.25 -18.27 -12.58
N THR A 779 8.80 -17.27 -13.26
CA THR A 779 8.01 -16.16 -13.84
C THR A 779 7.40 -16.49 -15.21
N ASN A 780 6.36 -15.74 -15.57
CA ASN A 780 5.81 -15.79 -16.92
C ASN A 780 6.78 -15.17 -17.97
N ALA A 781 7.68 -14.28 -17.57
CA ALA A 781 8.74 -13.76 -18.42
C ALA A 781 9.67 -14.87 -18.89
N PHE A 782 10.05 -15.81 -18.02
CA PHE A 782 10.84 -16.99 -18.39
C PHE A 782 10.11 -17.87 -19.40
N LYS A 783 8.83 -18.19 -19.14
CA LYS A 783 8.01 -18.99 -20.07
C LYS A 783 7.98 -18.37 -21.47
N ARG A 784 7.73 -17.05 -21.56
CA ARG A 784 7.75 -16.33 -22.85
C ARG A 784 9.11 -16.40 -23.52
N LEU A 785 10.20 -16.22 -22.76
CA LEU A 785 11.57 -16.24 -23.30
C LEU A 785 11.97 -17.61 -23.87
N VAL A 786 11.45 -18.70 -23.32
CA VAL A 786 11.71 -20.06 -23.81
C VAL A 786 10.65 -20.56 -24.82
N GLY A 787 9.70 -19.70 -25.20
CA GLY A 787 8.68 -20.00 -26.21
C GLY A 787 7.44 -20.74 -25.69
N GLU A 788 7.25 -20.81 -24.38
CA GLU A 788 6.02 -21.33 -23.80
C GLU A 788 4.90 -20.28 -23.88
N PRO A 789 3.67 -20.68 -24.26
CA PRO A 789 2.57 -19.73 -24.37
C PRO A 789 2.11 -19.24 -23.00
N VAL A 790 1.95 -17.94 -22.88
CA VAL A 790 1.34 -17.26 -21.73
C VAL A 790 0.23 -16.35 -22.26
N ASN A 791 -0.97 -16.88 -22.35
CA ASN A 791 -2.12 -16.18 -22.92
C ASN A 791 -3.19 -15.95 -21.87
N ILE A 792 -3.73 -14.73 -21.83
CA ILE A 792 -4.91 -14.34 -21.07
C ILE A 792 -5.92 -13.81 -22.05
N GLU A 793 -7.09 -14.41 -22.13
CA GLU A 793 -8.21 -13.84 -22.87
C GLU A 793 -8.85 -12.74 -22.04
N ILE A 794 -8.96 -11.54 -22.59
CA ILE A 794 -9.63 -10.40 -21.93
C ILE A 794 -11.00 -10.22 -22.55
N ILE A 795 -12.05 -10.31 -21.71
CA ILE A 795 -13.44 -10.09 -22.15
C ILE A 795 -14.09 -8.96 -21.34
N ASN A 796 -15.12 -8.34 -21.92
CA ASN A 796 -15.90 -7.27 -21.30
C ASN A 796 -15.10 -6.01 -20.90
N ARG A 797 -13.87 -5.84 -21.38
CA ARG A 797 -13.08 -4.63 -21.10
C ARG A 797 -13.72 -3.43 -21.81
N PRO A 798 -13.94 -2.30 -21.11
CA PRO A 798 -14.42 -1.06 -21.72
C PRO A 798 -13.40 -0.57 -22.76
N LYS A 799 -13.85 -0.31 -24.00
CA LYS A 799 -13.01 0.30 -25.04
C LYS A 799 -13.01 1.81 -24.88
N GLN A 800 -11.86 2.43 -25.08
CA GLN A 800 -11.69 3.89 -25.11
C GLN A 800 -11.03 4.34 -26.39
N ALA A 801 -11.24 5.59 -26.75
CA ALA A 801 -10.71 6.17 -27.99
C ALA A 801 -9.18 6.35 -27.96
N ASP A 802 -8.61 6.46 -26.75
CA ASP A 802 -7.17 6.65 -26.49
C ASP A 802 -6.46 5.36 -26.04
N ASP A 803 -7.12 4.18 -26.14
CA ASP A 803 -6.46 2.90 -25.87
C ASP A 803 -5.39 2.63 -26.94
N PHE A 804 -4.20 2.26 -26.50
CA PHE A 804 -3.10 1.80 -27.32
C PHE A 804 -2.53 0.49 -26.78
N SER A 805 -1.81 -0.25 -27.63
CA SER A 805 -1.14 -1.49 -27.26
C SER A 805 0.24 -1.19 -26.67
N ILE A 806 0.65 -1.98 -25.71
CA ILE A 806 2.03 -2.02 -25.20
C ILE A 806 3.04 -2.19 -26.36
N ASP A 807 2.68 -2.96 -27.37
CA ASP A 807 3.53 -3.23 -28.51
C ASP A 807 3.63 -2.04 -29.51
N ASP A 808 2.83 -0.98 -29.31
CA ASP A 808 2.83 0.25 -30.12
C ASP A 808 3.80 1.33 -29.59
N VAL A 809 4.48 1.11 -28.47
CA VAL A 809 5.41 2.07 -27.88
C VAL A 809 6.82 1.84 -28.40
N GLU A 810 7.30 2.76 -29.26
CA GLU A 810 8.66 2.73 -29.80
C GLU A 810 9.57 3.71 -29.06
N TYR A 811 10.77 3.27 -28.66
CA TYR A 811 11.77 4.13 -28.03
C TYR A 811 12.59 4.84 -29.08
N ILE A 812 12.67 6.17 -28.96
CA ILE A 812 13.43 7.06 -29.82
C ILE A 812 14.80 7.29 -29.19
N ASN A 813 15.87 6.97 -29.89
CA ASN A 813 17.23 7.23 -29.40
C ASN A 813 17.53 8.74 -29.39
N VAL A 814 18.09 9.20 -28.26
CA VAL A 814 18.46 10.60 -28.02
C VAL A 814 19.91 10.66 -27.54
N ASP A 815 20.83 11.03 -28.42
CA ASP A 815 22.20 11.35 -28.02
C ASP A 815 22.19 12.59 -27.12
N ARG A 816 21.94 13.78 -27.67
CA ARG A 816 21.88 15.05 -26.90
C ARG A 816 20.62 15.84 -27.19
N ASP A 817 20.26 15.95 -28.47
CA ASP A 817 19.13 16.73 -28.94
C ASP A 817 18.20 15.87 -29.79
N ILE A 818 16.89 16.07 -29.65
CA ILE A 818 15.91 15.48 -30.54
C ILE A 818 14.75 16.44 -30.80
N LEU A 819 14.24 16.41 -32.04
CA LEU A 819 13.00 17.07 -32.45
C LEU A 819 12.01 16.02 -32.90
N ILE A 820 10.84 15.99 -32.27
CA ILE A 820 9.76 15.05 -32.53
C ILE A 820 8.61 15.82 -33.21
N ASP A 821 8.26 15.42 -34.42
CA ASP A 821 7.14 16.03 -35.18
C ASP A 821 5.79 15.53 -34.60
N LEU A 822 4.91 16.47 -34.31
CA LEU A 822 3.56 16.22 -33.79
C LEU A 822 2.46 16.58 -34.81
N THR A 823 2.81 17.03 -36.01
CA THR A 823 1.85 17.57 -37.02
C THR A 823 0.86 16.53 -37.56
N GLU A 824 1.23 15.24 -37.55
CA GLU A 824 0.33 14.17 -38.02
C GLU A 824 -0.67 13.72 -36.95
N LYS A 825 -0.51 14.20 -35.70
CA LYS A 825 -1.35 13.80 -34.57
C LYS A 825 -2.40 14.86 -34.28
N ALA A 826 -3.67 14.46 -34.17
CA ALA A 826 -4.77 15.39 -33.86
C ALA A 826 -4.58 16.00 -32.43
N SER A 827 -4.54 17.33 -32.32
CA SER A 827 -4.47 18.07 -31.07
C SER A 827 -5.88 18.43 -30.58
N THR A 828 -6.68 17.43 -30.22
CA THR A 828 -8.01 17.62 -29.65
C THR A 828 -8.00 17.54 -28.13
N ALA A 829 -9.03 18.05 -27.48
CA ALA A 829 -9.19 17.91 -26.04
C ALA A 829 -9.08 16.43 -25.61
N ASP A 830 -8.43 16.21 -24.46
CA ASP A 830 -8.19 14.91 -23.85
C ASP A 830 -7.27 13.96 -24.64
N THR A 831 -6.53 14.50 -25.63
CA THR A 831 -5.53 13.73 -26.36
C THR A 831 -4.25 13.56 -25.55
N ASN A 832 -3.73 12.33 -25.54
CA ASN A 832 -2.43 11.98 -24.97
C ASN A 832 -1.46 11.58 -26.09
N TYR A 833 -0.24 12.15 -26.04
CA TYR A 833 0.89 11.70 -26.86
C TYR A 833 1.89 10.98 -25.96
N VAL A 834 2.10 9.69 -26.19
CA VAL A 834 3.14 8.92 -25.52
C VAL A 834 4.44 9.13 -26.28
N ILE A 835 5.51 9.48 -25.56
CA ILE A 835 6.85 9.73 -26.09
C ILE A 835 7.82 8.90 -25.24
N ALA A 836 8.36 7.83 -25.83
CA ALA A 836 9.35 7.00 -25.19
C ALA A 836 10.76 7.33 -25.71
N LEU A 837 11.68 7.63 -24.82
CA LEU A 837 13.04 8.07 -25.15
C LEU A 837 14.08 7.11 -24.57
N ASP A 838 15.06 6.72 -25.42
CA ASP A 838 16.32 6.10 -25.00
C ASP A 838 17.40 7.17 -24.98
N VAL A 839 17.71 7.71 -23.82
CA VAL A 839 18.57 8.89 -23.59
C VAL A 839 19.98 8.42 -23.25
N GLU A 840 20.95 8.69 -24.12
CA GLU A 840 22.35 8.29 -23.94
C GLU A 840 23.06 9.06 -22.82
N HIS A 841 22.62 10.31 -22.57
CA HIS A 841 23.21 11.21 -21.55
C HIS A 841 22.13 11.66 -20.56
N PRO A 842 21.85 10.91 -19.49
CA PRO A 842 20.98 11.38 -18.40
C PRO A 842 21.45 12.72 -17.84
N GLY A 843 20.50 13.62 -17.52
CA GLY A 843 20.85 14.98 -17.11
C GLY A 843 19.69 15.97 -17.23
N GLU A 844 20.02 17.25 -17.24
CA GLU A 844 19.05 18.33 -17.41
C GLU A 844 18.90 18.69 -18.91
N TYR A 845 17.64 18.81 -19.33
CA TYR A 845 17.24 19.12 -20.71
C TYR A 845 16.30 20.32 -20.75
N GLU A 846 16.48 21.20 -21.76
CA GLU A 846 15.45 22.15 -22.15
C GLU A 846 14.43 21.41 -23.03
N VAL A 847 13.15 21.47 -22.65
CA VAL A 847 12.04 21.02 -23.49
C VAL A 847 11.33 22.21 -24.10
N SER A 848 11.21 22.23 -25.43
CA SER A 848 10.53 23.28 -26.19
C SER A 848 9.33 22.70 -26.93
N LEU A 849 8.14 23.22 -26.66
CA LEU A 849 6.91 22.83 -27.34
C LEU A 849 6.48 23.95 -28.28
N ARG A 850 6.33 23.64 -29.59
CA ARG A 850 5.87 24.57 -30.62
C ARG A 850 4.44 24.28 -31.06
N GLY A 851 3.62 25.32 -31.07
CA GLY A 851 2.22 25.20 -31.50
C GLY A 851 1.63 26.56 -31.88
N SER A 852 0.43 26.53 -32.46
CA SER A 852 -0.34 27.71 -32.85
C SER A 852 -1.80 27.57 -32.50
N SER A 853 -2.53 28.68 -32.44
CA SER A 853 -3.99 28.72 -32.28
C SER A 853 -4.61 29.88 -32.99
N THR A 854 -5.79 29.65 -33.59
CA THR A 854 -6.63 30.66 -34.19
C THR A 854 -7.70 31.22 -33.26
N LEU A 855 -7.73 30.78 -32.02
CA LEU A 855 -8.64 31.29 -30.98
C LEU A 855 -8.27 32.70 -30.53
N GLU A 856 -9.16 33.35 -29.78
CA GLU A 856 -8.97 34.70 -29.25
C GLU A 856 -7.71 34.81 -28.39
N LYS A 857 -7.07 35.98 -28.33
CA LYS A 857 -5.82 36.21 -27.58
C LYS A 857 -5.85 35.87 -26.08
N LEU A 858 -7.03 35.89 -25.49
CA LEU A 858 -7.22 35.55 -24.06
C LEU A 858 -7.56 34.07 -23.84
N ALA A 859 -7.69 33.28 -24.92
CA ALA A 859 -7.87 31.84 -24.76
C ALA A 859 -6.65 31.25 -24.01
N GLN A 860 -6.90 30.34 -23.09
CA GLN A 860 -5.87 29.56 -22.39
C GLN A 860 -5.96 28.11 -22.84
N LEU A 861 -4.90 27.60 -23.41
CA LEU A 861 -4.80 26.27 -24.02
C LEU A 861 -3.64 25.51 -23.34
N PRO A 862 -3.90 24.93 -22.19
CA PRO A 862 -2.86 24.20 -21.46
C PRO A 862 -2.57 22.83 -22.07
N CYS A 863 -1.27 22.53 -22.18
CA CYS A 863 -0.73 21.20 -22.37
C CYS A 863 0.11 20.83 -21.17
N THR A 864 -0.08 19.66 -20.62
CA THR A 864 0.71 19.18 -19.49
C THR A 864 1.62 18.06 -19.93
N LEU A 865 2.92 18.19 -19.62
CA LEU A 865 3.90 17.13 -19.77
C LEU A 865 3.94 16.33 -18.47
N PHE A 866 3.66 15.04 -18.58
CA PHE A 866 3.82 14.08 -17.52
C PHE A 866 5.11 13.29 -17.73
N PHE A 867 5.77 13.01 -16.63
CA PHE A 867 6.93 12.14 -16.55
C PHE A 867 6.77 11.22 -15.36
N ASN A 868 6.94 9.93 -15.57
CA ASN A 868 6.70 8.90 -14.56
C ASN A 868 5.33 9.08 -13.86
N GLY A 869 4.29 9.36 -14.65
CA GLY A 869 2.90 9.48 -14.21
C GLY A 869 2.51 10.78 -13.49
N PHE A 870 3.44 11.69 -13.19
CA PHE A 870 3.13 12.96 -12.53
C PHE A 870 3.44 14.17 -13.43
N PRO A 871 2.69 15.30 -13.28
CA PRO A 871 2.90 16.48 -14.10
C PRO A 871 4.20 17.19 -13.72
N VAL A 872 5.11 17.33 -14.69
CA VAL A 872 6.39 18.01 -14.49
C VAL A 872 6.40 19.42 -15.06
N SER A 873 5.61 19.68 -16.12
CA SER A 873 5.56 20.98 -16.75
C SER A 873 4.23 21.27 -17.41
N ASN A 874 3.76 22.50 -17.28
CA ASN A 874 2.60 23.03 -18.02
C ASN A 874 3.04 24.01 -19.08
N PHE A 875 2.59 23.79 -20.33
CA PHE A 875 2.74 24.67 -21.46
C PHE A 875 1.38 25.32 -21.74
N THR A 876 1.21 26.58 -21.38
CA THR A 876 -0.05 27.28 -21.67
C THR A 876 0.12 28.18 -22.86
N PHE A 877 -0.56 27.83 -23.95
CA PHE A 877 -0.65 28.69 -25.14
C PHE A 877 -1.83 29.65 -25.00
N ASN A 878 -1.69 30.83 -25.57
CA ASN A 878 -2.82 31.74 -25.78
C ASN A 878 -3.23 31.70 -27.26
N GLY A 879 -4.26 32.42 -27.66
CA GLY A 879 -4.53 32.65 -29.08
C GLY A 879 -3.33 33.34 -29.74
N THR A 880 -2.81 32.75 -30.82
CA THR A 880 -1.56 33.19 -31.48
C THR A 880 -1.78 33.86 -32.83
N ASP A 881 -3.01 34.18 -33.18
CA ASP A 881 -3.40 34.64 -34.54
C ASP A 881 -2.94 33.66 -35.65
N GLY A 882 -2.89 32.34 -35.34
CA GLY A 882 -2.43 31.29 -36.25
C GLY A 882 -0.91 31.27 -36.50
N LYS A 883 -0.13 32.00 -35.70
CA LYS A 883 1.34 32.00 -35.79
C LYS A 883 1.93 30.99 -34.79
N ASP A 884 3.01 30.35 -35.21
CA ASP A 884 3.74 29.45 -34.34
C ASP A 884 4.40 30.21 -33.18
N VAL A 885 4.21 29.67 -31.98
CA VAL A 885 4.83 30.11 -30.73
C VAL A 885 5.57 28.94 -30.11
N VAL A 886 6.72 29.21 -29.48
CA VAL A 886 7.51 28.21 -28.77
C VAL A 886 7.52 28.52 -27.27
N ILE A 887 7.12 27.56 -26.47
CA ILE A 887 7.21 27.65 -25.01
C ILE A 887 8.33 26.72 -24.56
N ARG A 888 9.19 27.18 -23.63
CA ARG A 888 10.34 26.44 -23.13
C ARG A 888 10.19 26.16 -21.64
N LYS A 889 10.60 24.97 -21.24
CA LYS A 889 10.63 24.48 -19.86
C LYS A 889 11.88 23.63 -19.67
N GLU A 890 12.14 23.24 -18.42
CA GLU A 890 13.20 22.29 -18.07
C GLU A 890 12.59 20.95 -17.66
N VAL A 891 13.30 19.86 -17.97
CA VAL A 891 12.98 18.49 -17.54
C VAL A 891 14.29 17.78 -17.18
N LYS A 892 14.21 16.83 -16.23
CA LYS A 892 15.38 16.07 -15.78
C LYS A 892 15.15 14.59 -16.10
N PHE A 893 16.08 14.00 -16.83
CA PHE A 893 16.09 12.57 -17.11
C PHE A 893 17.13 11.89 -16.21
N TYR A 894 16.65 11.21 -15.19
CA TYR A 894 17.49 10.54 -14.19
C TYR A 894 18.04 9.18 -14.66
N GLY A 895 17.46 8.59 -15.69
CA GLY A 895 17.85 7.32 -16.26
C GLY A 895 17.86 7.34 -17.77
N ARG A 896 18.34 6.25 -18.37
CA ARG A 896 18.43 6.07 -19.81
C ARG A 896 17.04 6.03 -20.48
N PHE A 897 16.12 5.22 -19.94
CA PHE A 897 14.79 5.04 -20.52
C PHE A 897 13.76 5.94 -19.83
N ASN A 898 12.99 6.67 -20.63
CA ASN A 898 12.04 7.65 -20.13
C ASN A 898 10.75 7.57 -20.93
N VAL A 899 9.62 7.38 -20.26
CA VAL A 899 8.31 7.43 -20.89
C VAL A 899 7.58 8.68 -20.43
N LEU A 900 7.32 9.58 -21.39
CA LEU A 900 6.63 10.84 -21.19
C LEU A 900 5.24 10.79 -21.83
N ARG A 901 4.32 11.57 -21.28
CA ARG A 901 3.00 11.76 -21.83
C ARG A 901 2.67 13.24 -21.92
N LEU A 902 2.44 13.72 -23.12
CA LEU A 902 1.96 15.09 -23.35
C LEU A 902 0.43 15.07 -23.48
N TYR A 903 -0.25 15.69 -22.52
CA TYR A 903 -1.70 15.76 -22.44
C TYR A 903 -2.21 17.12 -22.92
N VAL A 904 -3.12 17.11 -23.89
CA VAL A 904 -3.79 18.31 -24.43
C VAL A 904 -5.16 18.45 -23.78
N LYS A 905 -5.36 19.50 -22.98
CA LYS A 905 -6.59 19.67 -22.20
C LYS A 905 -7.76 20.27 -22.99
N SER A 906 -7.49 21.03 -24.04
CA SER A 906 -8.51 21.85 -24.73
C SER A 906 -8.39 21.78 -26.24
N ASN A 907 -9.52 21.89 -26.95
CA ASN A 907 -9.54 22.06 -28.42
C ASN A 907 -8.98 23.41 -28.84
N GLY A 908 -8.49 23.49 -30.07
CA GLY A 908 -8.08 24.73 -30.71
C GLY A 908 -6.59 25.04 -30.67
N LEU A 909 -5.80 24.10 -30.17
CA LEU A 909 -4.34 24.13 -30.25
C LEU A 909 -3.86 23.23 -31.38
N ASP A 910 -2.97 23.73 -32.21
CA ASP A 910 -2.34 23.01 -33.32
C ASP A 910 -0.85 22.85 -32.97
N LEU A 911 -0.48 21.67 -32.42
CA LEU A 911 0.88 21.33 -32.07
C LEU A 911 1.71 20.99 -33.30
N LYS A 912 2.95 21.47 -33.35
CA LYS A 912 3.89 21.28 -34.44
C LYS A 912 4.98 20.28 -34.10
N ASP A 913 5.71 20.53 -33.03
CA ASP A 913 6.80 19.67 -32.57
C ASP A 913 7.11 19.90 -31.09
N ILE A 914 7.77 18.90 -30.53
CA ILE A 914 8.43 18.99 -29.23
C ILE A 914 9.93 18.70 -29.41
N LYS A 915 10.77 19.54 -28.82
CA LYS A 915 12.23 19.41 -28.88
C LYS A 915 12.78 19.25 -27.49
N PHE A 916 13.66 18.26 -27.31
CA PHE A 916 14.49 18.09 -26.13
C PHE A 916 15.94 18.46 -26.49
N ARG A 917 16.58 19.29 -25.67
CA ARG A 917 17.96 19.74 -25.86
C ARG A 917 18.73 19.55 -24.56
N PHE A 918 19.80 18.80 -24.63
CA PHE A 918 20.69 18.55 -23.51
C PHE A 918 21.37 19.85 -23.02
N GLU A 919 21.35 20.10 -21.72
CA GLU A 919 21.98 21.24 -21.08
C GLU A 919 23.22 20.82 -20.27
N LYS A 920 23.12 19.82 -19.42
CA LYS A 920 24.25 19.33 -18.62
C LYS A 920 23.95 17.93 -18.02
N GLU A 921 25.00 17.18 -17.72
CA GLU A 921 24.94 15.96 -16.90
C GLU A 921 24.71 16.29 -15.41
N PHE A 922 24.23 15.30 -14.65
CA PHE A 922 24.08 15.44 -13.20
C PHE A 922 25.41 15.50 -12.47
#